data_509bcb416a636e7705c38085a6a07074
#
_entry.id   509bcb416a636e7705c38085a6a07074
#
_cell.length_a   1.000
_cell.length_b   1.000
_cell.length_c   1.000
_cell.angle_alpha   90.00
_cell.angle_beta   90.00
_cell.angle_gamma   90.00
#
_symmetry.space_group_name_H-M   'P 1'
#
loop_
_entity.id
_entity.type
_entity.pdbx_description
1 polymer ?
#
loop_
_entity_poly.entity_id
_entity_poly.type
_entity_poly.pdbx_seq_one_letter_code
_entity_poly.pdbx_strand_id
1 'polypeptide(L)'
;MQLELNSKIPDGPLEQKWAKHKASIKLVNPANKRKYSIIVVGTGLAGASAAASFGELGYRVKAFCFQDSPRRAHSIAAQGGINAAKNYQNDGDSVFRLFYDTVKGGDFRAREANVHRLAELSVNIIDQCVSQGVPFAREYSGLLSNRSFGGAQVSRTFYAKGQTGQQLLLGAYAALNRQIHVGNVQMNPSTEMLDLIIHEGHCKGIVTRNLRTGKIETHVADAVVLATGGYSNVFYLSTNAMGCNVTSIWRAYRHGAGMANPCFTQIHPTSIPVHGEHQSKLTLMSESLRNDGRVWVPKKKGDTRTPDQIPEDERDYYLERRYPSFGNLSPRDIASRAAKERCDAGYGVGPMGLGVYLDFSDAIKRLGRSAIEARYGNLFDMYENISGENPYEVPMRIYPAPHYTMGGLWVDYNLMTTIPGLFAAGEANFSDHGANRLGASALMQGLADGYFVLPYTIGDYLAGVKPGGLSADAPEVKAAESRVHERVNKFLSLKGTKPVDHYHKLLGRIMWDKCGMSRSAEGLTWAIERIRELREEFWTNASIGGSGEELNQELEKAGRVADFFEFAELMCIDALNRNESCGGHFREEYQTEDGEARRNDNDYCYSAVWSQRPDGSGHELTKEPLEFKNVHLATRSYK
;
A
#
# COMPACT_ATOMS: atom_id res chain seq x y z
N MET A 1 -25.04 14.41 -1.44
CA MET A 1 -24.44 15.63 -2.04
C MET A 1 -23.18 15.19 -2.74
N GLN A 2 -23.12 15.34 -4.05
CA GLN A 2 -21.94 14.95 -4.83
C GLN A 2 -20.71 15.68 -4.30
N LEU A 3 -19.58 14.97 -4.16
CA LEU A 3 -18.33 15.58 -3.68
C LEU A 3 -17.86 16.66 -4.65
N GLU A 4 -17.47 17.81 -4.13
CA GLU A 4 -16.76 18.82 -4.89
C GLU A 4 -15.26 18.50 -4.80
N LEU A 5 -14.69 18.02 -5.93
CA LEU A 5 -13.28 17.63 -6.01
C LEU A 5 -12.46 18.79 -6.59
N ASN A 6 -11.65 19.40 -5.77
CA ASN A 6 -10.65 20.38 -6.20
C ASN A 6 -9.25 19.82 -5.90
N SER A 7 -8.57 19.36 -6.92
CA SER A 7 -7.23 18.77 -6.79
C SER A 7 -6.14 19.78 -6.40
N LYS A 8 -6.41 21.09 -6.48
CA LYS A 8 -5.47 22.18 -6.18
C LYS A 8 -4.11 22.08 -6.88
N ILE A 9 -4.09 21.47 -8.05
CA ILE A 9 -2.88 21.38 -8.87
C ILE A 9 -2.51 22.78 -9.35
N PRO A 10 -1.28 23.27 -9.09
CA PRO A 10 -0.85 24.61 -9.52
C PRO A 10 -0.81 24.73 -11.04
N ASP A 11 -1.03 25.94 -11.54
CA ASP A 11 -0.86 26.29 -12.96
C ASP A 11 0.61 26.34 -13.39
N GLY A 12 0.85 26.35 -14.71
CA GLY A 12 2.18 26.51 -15.31
C GLY A 12 2.86 25.21 -15.71
N PRO A 13 4.13 25.29 -16.15
CA PRO A 13 4.91 24.15 -16.59
C PRO A 13 5.09 23.10 -15.50
N LEU A 14 5.08 21.82 -15.90
CA LEU A 14 5.11 20.67 -15.01
C LEU A 14 6.28 20.70 -14.02
N GLU A 15 7.47 21.00 -14.54
CA GLU A 15 8.72 21.04 -13.77
C GLU A 15 8.82 22.22 -12.80
N GLN A 16 7.93 23.20 -12.88
CA GLN A 16 7.91 24.36 -12.00
C GLN A 16 6.79 24.31 -10.96
N LYS A 17 5.81 23.42 -11.13
CA LYS A 17 4.59 23.39 -10.30
C LYS A 17 4.90 23.30 -8.81
N TRP A 18 5.74 22.36 -8.40
CA TRP A 18 6.06 22.17 -6.98
C TRP A 18 6.85 23.35 -6.39
N ALA A 19 7.85 23.85 -7.11
CA ALA A 19 8.64 25.00 -6.66
C ALA A 19 7.78 26.26 -6.49
N LYS A 20 6.93 26.57 -7.47
CA LYS A 20 5.97 27.68 -7.40
C LYS A 20 4.96 27.51 -6.27
N HIS A 21 4.45 26.28 -6.10
CA HIS A 21 3.50 25.97 -5.03
C HIS A 21 4.12 26.26 -3.67
N LYS A 22 5.32 25.73 -3.39
CA LYS A 22 6.05 26.01 -2.14
C LYS A 22 6.28 27.51 -1.89
N ALA A 23 6.55 28.25 -2.94
CA ALA A 23 6.78 29.71 -2.84
C ALA A 23 5.48 30.50 -2.57
N SER A 24 4.32 29.96 -2.93
CA SER A 24 3.01 30.63 -2.81
C SER A 24 2.28 30.35 -1.50
N ILE A 25 2.58 29.23 -0.80
CA ILE A 25 1.90 28.85 0.41
C ILE A 25 2.26 29.73 1.60
N LYS A 26 1.30 29.86 2.52
CA LYS A 26 1.50 30.60 3.76
C LYS A 26 1.95 29.62 4.86
N LEU A 27 3.06 29.92 5.50
CA LEU A 27 3.57 29.09 6.59
C LEU A 27 3.26 29.74 7.94
N VAL A 28 2.99 28.90 8.93
CA VAL A 28 2.89 29.34 10.32
C VAL A 28 4.21 29.97 10.75
N ASN A 29 4.13 31.17 11.36
CA ASN A 29 5.31 31.83 11.93
C ASN A 29 6.01 30.87 12.93
N PRO A 30 7.34 30.71 12.86
CA PRO A 30 8.08 29.82 13.75
C PRO A 30 7.78 30.01 15.23
N ALA A 31 7.61 31.26 15.69
CA ALA A 31 7.26 31.57 17.08
C ALA A 31 5.88 31.04 17.53
N ASN A 32 4.99 30.80 16.58
CA ASN A 32 3.62 30.32 16.84
C ASN A 32 3.45 28.80 16.67
N LYS A 33 4.40 28.09 16.07
CA LYS A 33 4.26 26.66 15.79
C LYS A 33 3.94 25.81 17.02
N ARG A 34 4.52 26.16 18.17
CA ARG A 34 4.27 25.49 19.47
C ARG A 34 2.81 25.57 19.95
N LYS A 35 2.01 26.48 19.40
CA LYS A 35 0.59 26.63 19.76
C LYS A 35 -0.29 25.60 19.04
N TYR A 36 0.20 25.04 17.93
CA TYR A 36 -0.53 24.07 17.12
C TYR A 36 -0.18 22.65 17.51
N SER A 37 -1.19 21.79 17.49
CA SER A 37 -1.05 20.35 17.71
C SER A 37 -1.44 19.56 16.46
N ILE A 38 -0.65 18.53 16.17
CA ILE A 38 -0.85 17.64 15.04
C ILE A 38 -0.90 16.20 15.55
N ILE A 39 -1.89 15.45 15.09
CA ILE A 39 -1.98 14.00 15.30
C ILE A 39 -1.48 13.28 14.05
N VAL A 40 -0.64 12.27 14.22
CA VAL A 40 -0.20 11.35 13.18
C VAL A 40 -0.59 9.93 13.57
N VAL A 41 -1.41 9.30 12.75
CA VAL A 41 -1.88 7.91 12.94
C VAL A 41 -1.12 7.00 12.00
N GLY A 42 -0.32 6.10 12.55
CA GLY A 42 0.59 5.23 11.80
C GLY A 42 2.04 5.72 11.89
N THR A 43 2.97 4.78 12.07
CA THR A 43 4.42 5.05 12.23
C THR A 43 5.27 4.24 11.25
N GLY A 44 4.72 3.89 10.09
CA GLY A 44 5.48 3.47 8.93
C GLY A 44 6.32 4.62 8.37
N LEU A 45 6.95 4.43 7.23
CA LEU A 45 7.83 5.46 6.65
C LEU A 45 7.15 6.82 6.48
N ALA A 46 5.90 6.85 5.99
CA ALA A 46 5.16 8.10 5.82
C ALA A 46 4.86 8.79 7.17
N GLY A 47 4.35 8.03 8.15
CA GLY A 47 3.99 8.60 9.44
C GLY A 47 5.19 8.97 10.31
N ALA A 48 6.23 8.13 10.35
CA ALA A 48 7.43 8.41 11.12
C ALA A 48 8.20 9.63 10.58
N SER A 49 8.32 9.73 9.24
CA SER A 49 8.97 10.90 8.61
C SER A 49 8.16 12.19 8.81
N ALA A 50 6.83 12.12 8.70
CA ALA A 50 5.95 13.27 8.95
C ALA A 50 6.04 13.73 10.41
N ALA A 51 5.87 12.81 11.37
CA ALA A 51 5.91 13.14 12.80
C ALA A 51 7.28 13.70 13.22
N ALA A 52 8.38 13.13 12.71
CA ALA A 52 9.72 13.64 12.95
C ALA A 52 9.87 15.07 12.40
N SER A 53 9.44 15.32 11.17
CA SER A 53 9.51 16.64 10.53
C SER A 53 8.68 17.68 11.26
N PHE A 54 7.46 17.35 11.67
CA PHE A 54 6.60 18.28 12.41
C PHE A 54 7.20 18.64 13.77
N GLY A 55 7.73 17.65 14.50
CA GLY A 55 8.43 17.88 15.77
C GLY A 55 9.64 18.77 15.59
N GLU A 56 10.47 18.54 14.58
CA GLU A 56 11.65 19.34 14.25
C GLU A 56 11.29 20.78 13.86
N LEU A 57 10.16 20.97 13.18
CA LEU A 57 9.63 22.29 12.85
C LEU A 57 9.06 23.05 14.05
N GLY A 58 8.88 22.40 15.20
CA GLY A 58 8.43 23.02 16.45
C GLY A 58 6.93 22.87 16.74
N TYR A 59 6.18 22.04 16.02
CA TYR A 59 4.81 21.69 16.36
C TYR A 59 4.75 20.70 17.52
N ARG A 60 3.63 20.69 18.26
CA ARG A 60 3.33 19.61 19.21
C ARG A 60 2.69 18.45 18.49
N VAL A 61 3.28 17.27 18.58
CA VAL A 61 2.85 16.10 17.82
C VAL A 61 2.44 14.96 18.76
N LYS A 62 1.30 14.32 18.48
CA LYS A 62 0.94 13.02 19.05
C LYS A 62 0.97 11.99 17.94
N ALA A 63 1.84 10.98 18.06
CA ALA A 63 1.95 9.88 17.12
C ALA A 63 1.35 8.60 17.72
N PHE A 64 0.57 7.90 16.93
CA PHE A 64 -0.15 6.68 17.33
C PHE A 64 0.29 5.50 16.48
N CYS A 65 0.49 4.36 17.11
CA CYS A 65 0.97 3.15 16.47
C CYS A 65 0.13 1.95 16.94
N PHE A 66 -0.43 1.24 15.99
CA PHE A 66 -1.19 0.00 16.26
C PHE A 66 -0.31 -1.07 16.93
N GLN A 67 0.94 -1.18 16.48
CA GLN A 67 1.90 -2.13 17.02
C GLN A 67 2.44 -1.68 18.38
N ASP A 68 3.09 -2.59 19.09
CA ASP A 68 3.76 -2.33 20.37
C ASP A 68 5.03 -1.47 20.22
N SER A 69 5.52 -1.33 19.00
CA SER A 69 6.67 -0.48 18.66
C SER A 69 6.49 0.17 17.29
N PRO A 70 6.83 1.45 17.13
CA PRO A 70 6.80 2.13 15.82
C PRO A 70 7.71 1.48 14.77
N ARG A 71 8.71 0.70 15.17
CA ARG A 71 9.61 -0.03 14.28
C ARG A 71 8.98 -1.29 13.65
N ARG A 72 7.76 -1.67 14.05
CA ARG A 72 7.06 -2.87 13.54
C ARG A 72 6.02 -2.57 12.47
N ALA A 73 6.09 -1.39 11.86
CA ALA A 73 5.23 -1.04 10.73
C ALA A 73 5.56 -1.90 9.50
N HIS A 74 4.58 -2.01 8.58
CA HIS A 74 4.73 -2.84 7.37
C HIS A 74 5.95 -2.47 6.52
N SER A 75 6.39 -1.21 6.52
CA SER A 75 7.59 -0.74 5.81
C SER A 75 8.84 -1.59 6.06
N ILE A 76 8.95 -2.22 7.25
CA ILE A 76 10.07 -3.10 7.60
C ILE A 76 10.18 -4.32 6.69
N ALA A 77 9.06 -4.78 6.10
CA ALA A 77 9.01 -5.99 5.28
C ALA A 77 9.46 -5.76 3.82
N ALA A 78 9.66 -4.51 3.40
CA ALA A 78 10.10 -4.20 2.04
C ALA A 78 11.58 -4.52 1.84
N GLN A 79 11.90 -5.32 0.82
CA GLN A 79 13.24 -5.88 0.62
C GLN A 79 13.97 -5.30 -0.59
N GLY A 80 13.24 -5.01 -1.66
CA GLY A 80 13.80 -4.81 -3.00
C GLY A 80 14.65 -3.56 -3.17
N GLY A 81 14.21 -2.42 -2.69
CA GLY A 81 14.88 -1.15 -2.87
C GLY A 81 13.95 0.06 -2.89
N ILE A 82 14.52 1.20 -3.21
CA ILE A 82 13.85 2.49 -3.38
C ILE A 82 14.34 3.17 -4.66
N ASN A 83 13.41 3.65 -5.49
CA ASN A 83 13.75 4.35 -6.72
C ASN A 83 14.16 5.80 -6.48
N ALA A 84 15.14 6.26 -7.26
CA ALA A 84 15.47 7.68 -7.36
C ALA A 84 16.12 7.99 -8.73
N ALA A 85 15.76 9.13 -9.32
CA ALA A 85 16.22 9.56 -10.63
C ALA A 85 17.62 10.23 -10.55
N LYS A 86 18.63 9.53 -10.04
CA LYS A 86 19.99 10.06 -9.87
C LYS A 86 20.92 9.79 -11.06
N ASN A 87 20.55 8.91 -11.96
CA ASN A 87 21.33 8.58 -13.17
C ASN A 87 22.81 8.25 -12.91
N TYR A 88 23.14 7.53 -11.84
CA TYR A 88 24.53 7.22 -11.47
C TYR A 88 25.24 6.30 -12.48
N GLN A 89 24.48 5.44 -13.18
CA GLN A 89 25.01 4.56 -14.21
C GLN A 89 25.14 5.24 -15.59
N ASN A 90 24.66 6.48 -15.71
CA ASN A 90 24.59 7.23 -16.96
C ASN A 90 23.90 6.44 -18.10
N ASP A 91 22.86 5.70 -17.75
CA ASP A 91 22.05 4.86 -18.66
C ASP A 91 20.79 5.56 -19.19
N GLY A 92 20.77 6.90 -19.08
CA GLY A 92 19.71 7.76 -19.60
C GLY A 92 18.53 7.91 -18.67
N ASP A 93 18.67 7.70 -17.37
CA ASP A 93 17.64 8.01 -16.39
C ASP A 93 17.53 9.51 -16.12
N SER A 94 16.35 9.96 -15.75
CA SER A 94 16.06 11.36 -15.41
C SER A 94 14.76 11.46 -14.62
N VAL A 95 14.50 12.62 -14.02
CA VAL A 95 13.20 12.93 -13.38
C VAL A 95 12.05 12.71 -14.35
N PHE A 96 12.17 13.23 -15.58
CA PHE A 96 11.14 13.07 -16.61
C PHE A 96 10.95 11.59 -16.99
N ARG A 97 12.03 10.81 -17.10
CA ARG A 97 11.92 9.38 -17.41
C ARG A 97 11.25 8.59 -16.28
N LEU A 98 11.62 8.86 -15.02
CA LEU A 98 10.93 8.24 -13.88
C LEU A 98 9.45 8.61 -13.82
N PHE A 99 9.13 9.87 -14.08
CA PHE A 99 7.75 10.36 -14.21
C PHE A 99 7.00 9.63 -15.32
N TYR A 100 7.56 9.58 -16.53
CA TYR A 100 6.95 8.90 -17.67
C TYR A 100 6.73 7.41 -17.42
N ASP A 101 7.76 6.71 -16.91
CA ASP A 101 7.68 5.29 -16.61
C ASP A 101 6.61 5.01 -15.54
N THR A 102 6.47 5.88 -14.54
CA THR A 102 5.46 5.75 -13.49
C THR A 102 4.05 5.97 -14.04
N VAL A 103 3.82 6.99 -14.84
CA VAL A 103 2.51 7.26 -15.47
C VAL A 103 2.13 6.12 -16.41
N LYS A 104 3.04 5.71 -17.30
CA LYS A 104 2.82 4.62 -18.25
C LYS A 104 2.64 3.28 -17.54
N GLY A 105 3.51 2.99 -16.55
CA GLY A 105 3.42 1.78 -15.74
C GLY A 105 2.11 1.66 -14.95
N GLY A 106 1.54 2.81 -14.56
CA GLY A 106 0.25 2.94 -13.91
C GLY A 106 -0.95 3.02 -14.86
N ASP A 107 -0.74 2.73 -16.13
CA ASP A 107 -1.79 2.77 -17.17
C ASP A 107 -2.53 4.10 -17.28
N PHE A 108 -1.82 5.20 -17.10
CA PHE A 108 -2.38 6.55 -17.24
C PHE A 108 -3.64 6.76 -16.36
N ARG A 109 -3.58 6.29 -15.12
CA ARG A 109 -4.66 6.46 -14.12
C ARG A 109 -4.19 7.23 -12.89
N ALA A 110 -3.19 8.11 -13.06
CA ALA A 110 -2.66 9.01 -12.05
C ALA A 110 -2.57 10.44 -12.58
N ARG A 111 -2.49 11.42 -11.69
CA ARG A 111 -2.32 12.84 -12.02
C ARG A 111 -0.87 13.14 -12.40
N GLU A 112 -0.62 13.70 -13.60
CA GLU A 112 0.73 14.06 -14.05
C GLU A 112 1.52 14.89 -13.02
N ALA A 113 0.91 15.93 -12.47
CA ALA A 113 1.58 16.85 -11.55
C ALA A 113 2.05 16.16 -10.25
N ASN A 114 1.24 15.26 -9.71
CA ASN A 114 1.57 14.51 -8.50
C ASN A 114 2.71 13.53 -8.77
N VAL A 115 2.64 12.79 -9.89
CA VAL A 115 3.68 11.83 -10.27
C VAL A 115 5.01 12.55 -10.58
N HIS A 116 4.98 13.70 -11.27
CA HIS A 116 6.18 14.47 -11.52
C HIS A 116 6.82 14.97 -10.23
N ARG A 117 6.02 15.51 -9.30
CA ARG A 117 6.52 15.92 -7.98
C ARG A 117 7.20 14.77 -7.25
N LEU A 118 6.61 13.57 -7.27
CA LEU A 118 7.21 12.38 -6.67
C LEU A 118 8.56 12.04 -7.30
N ALA A 119 8.65 12.07 -8.63
CA ALA A 119 9.90 11.82 -9.36
C ALA A 119 10.98 12.86 -9.05
N GLU A 120 10.60 14.14 -8.98
CA GLU A 120 11.49 15.26 -8.62
C GLU A 120 12.06 15.08 -7.19
N LEU A 121 11.19 14.76 -6.23
CA LEU A 121 11.59 14.58 -4.83
C LEU A 121 12.43 13.32 -4.58
N SER A 122 12.38 12.33 -5.47
CA SER A 122 13.10 11.05 -5.31
C SER A 122 14.60 11.24 -5.07
N VAL A 123 15.20 12.21 -5.75
CA VAL A 123 16.63 12.53 -5.63
C VAL A 123 16.98 12.97 -4.21
N ASN A 124 16.16 13.87 -3.63
CA ASN A 124 16.38 14.42 -2.30
C ASN A 124 16.12 13.37 -1.20
N ILE A 125 15.21 12.44 -1.43
CA ILE A 125 14.90 11.35 -0.49
C ILE A 125 16.15 10.50 -0.23
N ILE A 126 16.89 10.13 -1.27
CA ILE A 126 18.11 9.32 -1.13
C ILE A 126 19.16 10.08 -0.32
N ASP A 127 19.36 11.36 -0.59
CA ASP A 127 20.32 12.18 0.16
C ASP A 127 19.93 12.31 1.65
N GLN A 128 18.64 12.50 1.92
CA GLN A 128 18.10 12.48 3.28
C GLN A 128 18.36 11.15 3.99
N CYS A 129 18.10 10.04 3.33
CA CYS A 129 18.30 8.70 3.91
C CYS A 129 19.79 8.42 4.16
N VAL A 130 20.68 8.83 3.26
CA VAL A 130 22.15 8.70 3.46
C VAL A 130 22.59 9.53 4.67
N SER A 131 22.12 10.76 4.81
CA SER A 131 22.45 11.63 5.95
C SER A 131 21.92 11.09 7.29
N GLN A 132 20.85 10.28 7.24
CA GLN A 132 20.30 9.58 8.42
C GLN A 132 21.02 8.27 8.74
N GLY A 133 22.06 7.90 7.97
CA GLY A 133 22.86 6.71 8.20
C GLY A 133 22.29 5.42 7.61
N VAL A 134 21.39 5.50 6.64
CA VAL A 134 20.89 4.30 5.93
C VAL A 134 22.05 3.65 5.16
N PRO A 135 22.38 2.37 5.44
CA PRO A 135 23.55 1.69 4.88
C PRO A 135 23.23 1.12 3.50
N PHE A 136 23.01 1.99 2.51
CA PHE A 136 22.86 1.55 1.13
C PHE A 136 24.10 0.81 0.65
N ALA A 137 23.91 -0.19 -0.22
CA ALA A 137 24.99 -0.85 -0.91
C ALA A 137 25.83 0.18 -1.70
N ARG A 138 27.15 -0.04 -1.73
CA ARG A 138 28.09 0.83 -2.43
C ARG A 138 28.95 0.03 -3.38
N GLU A 139 29.37 0.69 -4.44
CA GLU A 139 30.36 0.20 -5.36
C GLU A 139 31.78 0.41 -4.80
N TYR A 140 32.77 -0.20 -5.44
CA TYR A 140 34.16 -0.06 -5.03
C TYR A 140 34.63 1.41 -5.01
N SER A 141 34.10 2.24 -5.91
CA SER A 141 34.35 3.69 -5.96
C SER A 141 33.78 4.48 -4.78
N GLY A 142 32.97 3.85 -3.91
CA GLY A 142 32.27 4.50 -2.81
C GLY A 142 30.91 5.12 -3.19
N LEU A 143 30.55 5.16 -4.45
CA LEU A 143 29.22 5.59 -4.90
C LEU A 143 28.15 4.58 -4.47
N LEU A 144 26.92 5.06 -4.32
CA LEU A 144 25.78 4.18 -4.03
C LEU A 144 25.53 3.25 -5.21
N SER A 145 25.43 1.95 -4.93
CA SER A 145 25.02 0.96 -5.92
C SER A 145 23.55 1.11 -6.24
N ASN A 146 23.21 1.01 -7.51
CA ASN A 146 21.86 0.94 -7.99
C ASN A 146 21.70 -0.16 -9.06
N ARG A 147 20.44 -0.54 -9.32
CA ARG A 147 20.12 -1.59 -10.27
C ARG A 147 18.80 -1.32 -10.96
N SER A 148 18.55 -1.99 -12.07
CA SER A 148 17.19 -2.09 -12.63
C SER A 148 16.30 -2.94 -11.73
N PHE A 149 15.01 -2.70 -11.79
CA PHE A 149 14.02 -3.41 -11.00
C PHE A 149 12.75 -3.61 -11.82
N GLY A 150 11.89 -4.57 -11.44
CA GLY A 150 10.75 -4.97 -12.23
C GLY A 150 9.94 -3.81 -12.80
N GLY A 151 9.78 -3.79 -14.12
CA GLY A 151 9.11 -2.74 -14.88
C GLY A 151 9.98 -1.55 -15.32
N ALA A 152 11.27 -1.51 -14.95
CA ALA A 152 12.21 -0.46 -15.38
C ALA A 152 13.43 -1.05 -16.09
N GLN A 153 13.84 -0.41 -17.19
CA GLN A 153 15.01 -0.81 -17.97
C GLN A 153 16.28 -0.03 -17.60
N VAL A 154 16.17 0.97 -16.70
CA VAL A 154 17.30 1.76 -16.22
C VAL A 154 17.61 1.45 -14.77
N SER A 155 18.86 1.70 -14.37
CA SER A 155 19.37 1.43 -13.04
C SER A 155 19.07 2.61 -12.11
N ARG A 156 17.91 2.59 -11.45
CA ARG A 156 17.47 3.66 -10.54
C ARG A 156 17.12 3.19 -9.13
N THR A 157 17.21 1.90 -8.86
CA THR A 157 16.80 1.34 -7.56
C THR A 157 18.00 1.20 -6.64
N PHE A 158 18.00 1.99 -5.56
CA PHE A 158 18.97 1.94 -4.48
C PHE A 158 18.51 0.93 -3.44
N TYR A 159 19.42 0.22 -2.79
CA TYR A 159 19.06 -0.91 -1.93
C TYR A 159 20.08 -1.17 -0.82
N ALA A 160 19.61 -1.83 0.23
CA ALA A 160 20.41 -2.37 1.35
C ALA A 160 20.20 -3.89 1.42
N LYS A 161 20.65 -4.62 0.41
CA LYS A 161 20.74 -6.09 0.27
C LYS A 161 19.64 -6.88 1.02
N GLY A 162 18.38 -6.78 0.57
CA GLY A 162 17.24 -7.50 1.14
C GLY A 162 16.64 -6.88 2.42
N GLN A 163 17.23 -5.81 2.95
CA GLN A 163 16.81 -5.13 4.18
C GLN A 163 16.43 -3.66 3.96
N THR A 164 16.16 -3.25 2.72
CA THR A 164 15.99 -1.83 2.39
C THR A 164 14.91 -1.16 3.21
N GLY A 165 13.73 -1.76 3.32
CA GLY A 165 12.63 -1.19 4.11
C GLY A 165 12.95 -1.10 5.60
N GLN A 166 13.62 -2.11 6.15
CA GLN A 166 14.07 -2.11 7.54
C GLN A 166 15.04 -0.96 7.81
N GLN A 167 16.03 -0.78 6.97
CA GLN A 167 17.06 0.25 7.15
C GLN A 167 16.49 1.66 6.97
N LEU A 168 15.61 1.86 5.98
CA LEU A 168 14.90 3.12 5.81
C LEU A 168 14.00 3.45 7.01
N LEU A 169 13.27 2.46 7.53
CA LEU A 169 12.41 2.65 8.70
C LEU A 169 13.24 2.98 9.94
N LEU A 170 14.38 2.34 10.15
CA LEU A 170 15.29 2.65 11.25
C LEU A 170 15.84 4.08 11.14
N GLY A 171 16.16 4.58 9.94
CA GLY A 171 16.54 5.96 9.70
C GLY A 171 15.44 6.96 10.07
N ALA A 172 14.21 6.71 9.60
CA ALA A 172 13.05 7.54 9.95
C ALA A 172 12.71 7.47 11.44
N TYR A 173 12.81 6.28 12.04
CA TYR A 173 12.61 6.08 13.47
C TYR A 173 13.66 6.82 14.31
N ALA A 174 14.92 6.83 13.89
CA ALA A 174 15.97 7.57 14.59
C ALA A 174 15.68 9.09 14.62
N ALA A 175 15.19 9.64 13.50
CA ALA A 175 14.74 11.03 13.45
C ALA A 175 13.53 11.28 14.37
N LEU A 176 12.53 10.39 14.32
CA LEU A 176 11.35 10.45 15.20
C LEU A 176 11.75 10.36 16.68
N ASN A 177 12.63 9.43 17.02
CA ASN A 177 13.05 9.21 18.41
C ASN A 177 13.77 10.41 19.01
N ARG A 178 14.54 11.17 18.21
CA ARG A 178 15.10 12.46 18.65
C ARG A 178 14.01 13.44 19.07
N GLN A 179 12.91 13.53 18.31
CA GLN A 179 11.81 14.42 18.63
C GLN A 179 10.97 13.94 19.82
N ILE A 180 10.90 12.63 20.04
CA ILE A 180 10.31 12.05 21.26
C ILE A 180 11.18 12.42 22.48
N HIS A 181 12.51 12.27 22.37
CA HIS A 181 13.44 12.57 23.46
C HIS A 181 13.39 14.03 23.90
N VAL A 182 13.30 14.97 22.96
CA VAL A 182 13.21 16.42 23.29
C VAL A 182 11.78 16.86 23.64
N GLY A 183 10.79 15.95 23.63
CA GLY A 183 9.43 16.23 24.07
C GLY A 183 8.53 16.91 23.04
N ASN A 184 8.94 17.04 21.79
CA ASN A 184 8.11 17.60 20.72
C ASN A 184 7.08 16.59 20.20
N VAL A 185 7.37 15.28 20.30
CA VAL A 185 6.49 14.19 19.89
C VAL A 185 6.17 13.29 21.08
N GLN A 186 4.90 13.09 21.33
CA GLN A 186 4.39 12.06 22.25
C GLN A 186 4.06 10.80 21.46
N MET A 187 4.70 9.67 21.78
CA MET A 187 4.46 8.38 21.14
C MET A 187 3.45 7.54 21.93
N ASN A 188 2.42 7.04 21.25
CA ASN A 188 1.37 6.20 21.83
C ASN A 188 1.33 4.85 21.09
N PRO A 189 2.11 3.84 21.53
CA PRO A 189 2.12 2.50 20.94
C PRO A 189 0.92 1.68 21.43
N SER A 190 0.64 0.57 20.74
CA SER A 190 -0.47 -0.34 21.04
C SER A 190 -1.80 0.41 21.12
N THR A 191 -2.03 1.37 20.21
CA THR A 191 -3.20 2.25 20.23
C THR A 191 -3.82 2.28 18.85
N GLU A 192 -5.10 1.93 18.77
CA GLU A 192 -5.90 1.89 17.56
C GLU A 192 -6.78 3.14 17.47
N MET A 193 -6.82 3.78 16.30
CA MET A 193 -7.78 4.84 16.00
C MET A 193 -9.12 4.20 15.59
N LEU A 194 -10.21 4.61 16.24
CA LEU A 194 -11.56 4.05 16.02
C LEU A 194 -12.58 5.03 15.47
N ASP A 195 -12.37 6.34 15.63
CA ASP A 195 -13.23 7.36 15.02
C ASP A 195 -12.52 8.71 14.88
N LEU A 196 -13.13 9.61 14.10
CA LEU A 196 -12.73 11.00 13.95
C LEU A 196 -13.58 11.92 14.81
N ILE A 197 -13.00 13.04 15.25
CA ILE A 197 -13.70 14.16 15.86
C ILE A 197 -13.84 15.24 14.79
N ILE A 198 -15.08 15.51 14.37
CA ILE A 198 -15.41 16.53 13.37
C ILE A 198 -16.11 17.70 14.07
N HIS A 199 -15.61 18.90 13.83
CA HIS A 199 -16.19 20.14 14.33
C HIS A 199 -16.28 21.17 13.20
N GLU A 200 -17.48 21.70 12.95
CA GLU A 200 -17.74 22.65 11.84
C GLU A 200 -17.21 22.18 10.48
N GLY A 201 -17.33 20.87 10.20
CA GLY A 201 -16.84 20.26 8.96
C GLY A 201 -15.33 20.01 8.89
N HIS A 202 -14.56 20.37 9.90
CA HIS A 202 -13.12 20.14 9.99
C HIS A 202 -12.79 18.96 10.89
N CYS A 203 -11.75 18.22 10.54
CA CYS A 203 -11.20 17.20 11.42
C CYS A 203 -10.38 17.87 12.54
N LYS A 204 -10.78 17.65 13.79
CA LYS A 204 -10.22 18.26 15.00
C LYS A 204 -9.71 17.25 16.01
N GLY A 205 -9.62 16.00 15.65
CA GLY A 205 -9.07 14.98 16.52
C GLY A 205 -9.51 13.57 16.18
N ILE A 206 -9.19 12.65 17.08
CA ILE A 206 -9.49 11.22 16.95
C ILE A 206 -9.97 10.65 18.28
N VAL A 207 -10.68 9.53 18.20
CA VAL A 207 -10.96 8.63 19.33
C VAL A 207 -10.14 7.36 19.14
N THR A 208 -9.47 6.95 20.20
CA THR A 208 -8.59 5.79 20.19
C THR A 208 -8.98 4.77 21.24
N ARG A 209 -8.54 3.53 21.05
CA ARG A 209 -8.55 2.47 22.05
C ARG A 209 -7.13 2.00 22.31
N ASN A 210 -6.70 2.01 23.57
CA ASN A 210 -5.47 1.37 23.97
C ASN A 210 -5.68 -0.15 23.96
N LEU A 211 -4.93 -0.86 23.13
CA LEU A 211 -5.11 -2.29 22.90
C LEU A 211 -4.71 -3.18 24.09
N ARG A 212 -3.91 -2.65 25.03
CA ARG A 212 -3.48 -3.38 26.22
C ARG A 212 -4.48 -3.27 27.36
N THR A 213 -5.03 -2.07 27.56
CA THR A 213 -5.90 -1.76 28.71
C THR A 213 -7.37 -1.68 28.34
N GLY A 214 -7.70 -1.63 27.04
CA GLY A 214 -9.06 -1.40 26.57
C GLY A 214 -9.53 0.04 26.68
N LYS A 215 -8.78 0.93 27.32
CA LYS A 215 -9.18 2.32 27.57
C LYS A 215 -9.46 3.07 26.26
N ILE A 216 -10.63 3.69 26.18
CA ILE A 216 -11.02 4.60 25.10
C ILE A 216 -10.63 6.01 25.53
N GLU A 217 -9.97 6.74 24.63
CA GLU A 217 -9.47 8.08 24.87
C GLU A 217 -9.73 8.99 23.67
N THR A 218 -10.03 10.25 23.95
CA THR A 218 -10.21 11.29 22.95
C THR A 218 -8.97 12.18 22.87
N HIS A 219 -8.59 12.55 21.65
CA HIS A 219 -7.43 13.40 21.41
C HIS A 219 -7.82 14.50 20.43
N VAL A 220 -7.76 15.74 20.90
CA VAL A 220 -8.05 16.93 20.11
C VAL A 220 -6.77 17.47 19.50
N ALA A 221 -6.82 17.94 18.26
CA ALA A 221 -5.71 18.54 17.54
C ALA A 221 -6.20 19.53 16.47
N ASP A 222 -5.28 20.35 15.96
CA ASP A 222 -5.57 21.31 14.90
C ASP A 222 -5.56 20.68 13.51
N ALA A 223 -4.81 19.60 13.34
CA ALA A 223 -4.79 18.76 12.13
C ALA A 223 -4.50 17.29 12.44
N VAL A 224 -4.98 16.40 11.57
CA VAL A 224 -4.77 14.94 11.68
C VAL A 224 -4.21 14.41 10.37
N VAL A 225 -3.19 13.55 10.46
CA VAL A 225 -2.59 12.83 9.33
C VAL A 225 -2.83 11.34 9.50
N LEU A 226 -3.46 10.71 8.53
CA LEU A 226 -3.59 9.26 8.44
C LEU A 226 -2.44 8.72 7.57
N ALA A 227 -1.59 7.88 8.16
CA ALA A 227 -0.48 7.19 7.52
C ALA A 227 -0.51 5.69 7.86
N THR A 228 -1.71 5.11 7.77
CA THR A 228 -2.06 3.77 8.29
C THR A 228 -1.74 2.63 7.32
N GLY A 229 -1.17 2.94 6.15
CA GLY A 229 -0.85 1.96 5.13
C GLY A 229 -2.08 1.50 4.34
N GLY A 230 -1.91 0.43 3.57
CA GLY A 230 -2.92 -0.11 2.68
C GLY A 230 -3.87 -1.10 3.35
N TYR A 231 -4.76 -1.69 2.55
CA TYR A 231 -5.86 -2.54 2.99
C TYR A 231 -5.82 -3.97 2.41
N SER A 232 -4.66 -4.46 1.95
CA SER A 232 -4.56 -5.81 1.35
C SER A 232 -4.98 -6.94 2.30
N ASN A 233 -5.05 -6.69 3.62
CA ASN A 233 -5.57 -7.68 4.58
C ASN A 233 -7.07 -7.98 4.41
N VAL A 234 -7.80 -7.25 3.58
CA VAL A 234 -9.16 -7.63 3.17
C VAL A 234 -9.21 -9.01 2.50
N PHE A 235 -8.11 -9.42 1.86
CA PHE A 235 -7.95 -10.75 1.27
C PHE A 235 -7.62 -11.85 2.29
N TYR A 236 -7.59 -11.57 3.57
CA TYR A 236 -7.13 -12.40 4.67
C TYR A 236 -5.65 -12.77 4.54
N LEU A 237 -5.27 -13.55 3.53
CA LEU A 237 -3.87 -13.86 3.21
C LEU A 237 -3.26 -12.76 2.34
N SER A 238 -2.32 -12.05 2.89
CA SER A 238 -1.56 -11.00 2.20
C SER A 238 -0.14 -10.93 2.75
N THR A 239 0.70 -10.13 2.11
CA THR A 239 2.06 -9.85 2.62
C THR A 239 2.10 -8.73 3.64
N ASN A 240 0.96 -8.06 3.90
CA ASN A 240 0.90 -6.88 4.76
C ASN A 240 0.95 -7.23 6.25
N ALA A 241 1.51 -6.34 7.06
CA ALA A 241 1.40 -6.42 8.51
C ALA A 241 -0.05 -6.23 8.96
N MET A 242 -0.42 -6.82 10.11
CA MET A 242 -1.79 -6.79 10.63
C MET A 242 -2.31 -5.37 10.94
N GLY A 243 -1.42 -4.42 11.21
CA GLY A 243 -1.78 -3.01 11.37
C GLY A 243 -2.22 -2.31 10.08
N CYS A 244 -1.90 -2.88 8.91
CA CYS A 244 -2.42 -2.41 7.62
C CYS A 244 -3.85 -2.91 7.45
N ASN A 245 -4.80 -2.18 7.99
CA ASN A 245 -6.22 -2.47 7.87
C ASN A 245 -6.98 -1.21 7.43
N VAL A 246 -8.25 -1.38 7.09
CA VAL A 246 -9.06 -0.31 6.52
C VAL A 246 -9.71 0.60 7.57
N THR A 247 -9.66 0.25 8.85
CA THR A 247 -10.48 0.91 9.88
C THR A 247 -10.35 2.44 9.88
N SER A 248 -9.14 2.97 9.92
CA SER A 248 -8.95 4.44 9.97
C SER A 248 -9.46 5.16 8.72
N ILE A 249 -9.13 4.66 7.54
CA ILE A 249 -9.59 5.28 6.28
C ILE A 249 -11.08 5.06 6.06
N TRP A 250 -11.63 3.94 6.55
CA TRP A 250 -13.06 3.67 6.49
C TRP A 250 -13.85 4.59 7.43
N ARG A 251 -13.32 4.88 8.62
CA ARG A 251 -13.92 5.90 9.50
C ARG A 251 -13.92 7.27 8.83
N ALA A 252 -12.84 7.66 8.18
CA ALA A 252 -12.79 8.90 7.40
C ALA A 252 -13.85 8.92 6.28
N TYR A 253 -13.99 7.82 5.54
CA TYR A 253 -15.05 7.67 4.52
C TYR A 253 -16.46 7.82 5.11
N ARG A 254 -16.72 7.22 6.26
CA ARG A 254 -18.01 7.32 6.96
C ARG A 254 -18.32 8.76 7.42
N HIS A 255 -17.31 9.59 7.59
CA HIS A 255 -17.44 11.01 7.88
C HIS A 255 -17.46 11.92 6.63
N GLY A 256 -17.47 11.34 5.43
CA GLY A 256 -17.59 12.08 4.17
C GLY A 256 -16.29 12.31 3.42
N ALA A 257 -15.19 11.66 3.82
CA ALA A 257 -13.98 11.65 2.98
C ALA A 257 -14.22 10.83 1.70
N GLY A 258 -13.71 11.32 0.57
CA GLY A 258 -13.74 10.59 -0.69
C GLY A 258 -12.78 9.38 -0.66
N MET A 259 -13.23 8.23 -1.17
CA MET A 259 -12.41 7.03 -1.38
C MET A 259 -12.16 6.86 -2.89
N ALA A 260 -10.90 6.92 -3.29
CA ALA A 260 -10.53 6.87 -4.70
C ALA A 260 -10.01 5.49 -5.13
N ASN A 261 -10.50 5.00 -6.25
CA ASN A 261 -10.07 3.77 -6.92
C ASN A 261 -9.89 2.56 -5.99
N PRO A 262 -10.84 2.22 -5.09
CA PRO A 262 -10.65 1.16 -4.10
C PRO A 262 -10.37 -0.22 -4.71
N CYS A 263 -10.74 -0.46 -5.96
CA CYS A 263 -10.46 -1.72 -6.67
C CYS A 263 -9.04 -1.81 -7.24
N PHE A 264 -8.23 -0.76 -7.17
CA PHE A 264 -6.83 -0.80 -7.65
C PHE A 264 -5.92 -1.42 -6.60
N THR A 265 -5.70 -2.71 -6.72
CA THR A 265 -4.85 -3.50 -5.84
C THR A 265 -3.72 -4.14 -6.63
N GLN A 266 -2.55 -4.27 -6.02
CA GLN A 266 -1.38 -4.90 -6.64
C GLN A 266 -1.10 -6.25 -6.01
N ILE A 267 -0.90 -7.23 -6.87
CA ILE A 267 -0.48 -8.57 -6.51
C ILE A 267 1.03 -8.69 -6.74
N HIS A 268 1.75 -9.23 -5.77
CA HIS A 268 3.20 -9.45 -5.87
C HIS A 268 3.49 -10.86 -6.40
N PRO A 269 4.30 -11.00 -7.46
CA PRO A 269 4.49 -12.29 -8.12
C PRO A 269 5.40 -13.27 -7.37
N THR A 270 6.21 -12.79 -6.41
CA THR A 270 7.25 -13.58 -5.74
C THR A 270 7.00 -13.69 -4.23
N SER A 271 5.96 -14.41 -3.83
CA SER A 271 5.73 -14.72 -2.41
C SER A 271 5.83 -16.22 -2.19
N ILE A 272 6.19 -16.64 -0.98
CA ILE A 272 6.20 -18.06 -0.62
C ILE A 272 4.74 -18.57 -0.66
N PRO A 273 4.45 -19.69 -1.33
CA PRO A 273 3.10 -20.24 -1.43
C PRO A 273 2.47 -20.56 -0.07
N VAL A 274 1.15 -20.68 -0.03
CA VAL A 274 0.40 -21.14 1.13
C VAL A 274 0.82 -22.57 1.51
N HIS A 275 1.08 -22.81 2.80
CA HIS A 275 1.51 -24.10 3.33
C HIS A 275 0.43 -24.87 4.10
N GLY A 276 -0.71 -24.24 4.40
CA GLY A 276 -1.77 -24.92 5.16
C GLY A 276 -2.90 -23.99 5.63
N GLU A 277 -3.92 -24.58 6.22
CA GLU A 277 -5.17 -23.90 6.61
C GLU A 277 -5.02 -22.92 7.79
N HIS A 278 -3.96 -23.05 8.58
CA HIS A 278 -3.72 -22.21 9.76
C HIS A 278 -2.85 -20.99 9.46
N GLN A 279 -2.39 -20.84 8.24
CA GLN A 279 -1.58 -19.69 7.84
C GLN A 279 -2.42 -18.41 7.84
N SER A 280 -1.89 -17.36 8.45
CA SER A 280 -2.56 -16.05 8.58
C SER A 280 -1.85 -14.92 7.83
N LYS A 281 -0.68 -15.20 7.23
CA LYS A 281 0.14 -14.23 6.51
C LYS A 281 0.96 -14.92 5.43
N LEU A 282 1.18 -14.22 4.30
CA LEU A 282 2.11 -14.66 3.26
C LEU A 282 3.45 -13.96 3.42
N THR A 283 4.53 -14.68 3.16
CA THR A 283 5.89 -14.12 3.21
C THR A 283 6.29 -13.64 1.83
N LEU A 284 6.62 -12.34 1.75
CA LEU A 284 7.17 -11.71 0.57
C LEU A 284 8.61 -12.16 0.35
N MET A 285 8.94 -12.53 -0.89
CA MET A 285 10.31 -12.66 -1.37
C MET A 285 10.62 -11.50 -2.31
N SER A 286 11.86 -10.99 -2.24
CA SER A 286 12.24 -9.84 -3.07
C SER A 286 12.09 -10.12 -4.56
N GLU A 287 11.46 -9.20 -5.27
CA GLU A 287 11.33 -9.26 -6.73
C GLU A 287 12.71 -9.26 -7.44
N SER A 288 13.74 -8.73 -6.79
CA SER A 288 15.11 -8.76 -7.32
C SER A 288 15.64 -10.16 -7.59
N LEU A 289 15.07 -11.19 -6.97
CA LEU A 289 15.40 -12.59 -7.28
C LEU A 289 15.15 -12.94 -8.75
N ARG A 290 14.19 -12.28 -9.41
CA ARG A 290 13.90 -12.48 -10.84
C ARG A 290 14.94 -11.85 -11.77
N ASN A 291 15.91 -11.08 -11.25
CA ASN A 291 16.99 -10.53 -12.06
C ASN A 291 17.96 -11.63 -12.53
N ASP A 292 18.19 -12.64 -11.72
CA ASP A 292 19.08 -13.76 -12.02
C ASP A 292 18.35 -15.12 -12.03
N GLY A 293 17.22 -15.24 -11.32
CA GLY A 293 16.38 -16.44 -11.30
C GLY A 293 15.43 -16.51 -12.50
N ARG A 294 15.24 -17.70 -13.06
CA ARG A 294 14.32 -17.98 -14.17
C ARG A 294 13.04 -18.62 -13.67
N VAL A 295 11.88 -18.12 -14.16
CA VAL A 295 10.56 -18.62 -13.75
C VAL A 295 10.06 -19.66 -14.76
N TRP A 296 9.66 -20.84 -14.27
CA TRP A 296 9.12 -21.89 -15.11
C TRP A 296 8.11 -22.80 -14.41
N VAL A 297 7.36 -23.54 -15.19
CA VAL A 297 6.50 -24.65 -14.78
C VAL A 297 6.76 -25.88 -15.66
N PRO A 298 6.40 -27.10 -15.22
CA PRO A 298 6.44 -28.28 -16.11
C PRO A 298 5.51 -28.09 -17.31
N LYS A 299 5.87 -28.61 -18.47
CA LYS A 299 4.96 -28.66 -19.64
C LYS A 299 3.82 -29.67 -19.48
N LYS A 300 3.97 -30.62 -18.57
CA LYS A 300 2.95 -31.64 -18.28
C LYS A 300 2.04 -31.17 -17.14
N LYS A 301 0.73 -31.24 -17.34
CA LYS A 301 -0.26 -30.97 -16.28
C LYS A 301 -0.16 -32.01 -15.16
N GLY A 302 -0.28 -31.53 -13.91
CA GLY A 302 -0.23 -32.38 -12.74
C GLY A 302 1.07 -33.17 -12.58
N ASP A 303 2.19 -32.60 -13.04
CA ASP A 303 3.50 -33.20 -12.89
C ASP A 303 3.95 -33.18 -11.43
N THR A 304 4.16 -34.33 -10.83
CA THR A 304 4.56 -34.51 -9.44
C THR A 304 6.04 -34.83 -9.27
N ARG A 305 6.81 -34.86 -10.38
CA ARG A 305 8.25 -35.08 -10.32
C ARG A 305 8.94 -33.92 -9.60
N THR A 306 10.06 -34.22 -8.96
CA THR A 306 10.95 -33.19 -8.41
C THR A 306 11.64 -32.40 -9.51
N PRO A 307 12.04 -31.13 -9.28
CA PRO A 307 12.62 -30.28 -10.32
C PRO A 307 13.82 -30.88 -11.06
N ASP A 308 14.64 -31.64 -10.34
CA ASP A 308 15.82 -32.36 -10.90
C ASP A 308 15.43 -33.48 -11.86
N GLN A 309 14.24 -34.06 -11.73
CA GLN A 309 13.70 -35.09 -12.62
C GLN A 309 13.03 -34.54 -13.87
N ILE A 310 12.88 -33.22 -13.99
CA ILE A 310 12.23 -32.57 -15.13
C ILE A 310 13.32 -31.99 -16.04
N PRO A 311 13.57 -32.60 -17.21
CA PRO A 311 14.59 -32.11 -18.12
C PRO A 311 14.25 -30.74 -18.71
N GLU A 312 15.25 -30.03 -19.22
CA GLU A 312 15.13 -28.63 -19.69
C GLU A 312 14.09 -28.49 -20.81
N ASP A 313 14.01 -29.44 -21.72
CA ASP A 313 13.03 -29.46 -22.82
C ASP A 313 11.58 -29.70 -22.38
N GLU A 314 11.35 -30.18 -21.16
CA GLU A 314 10.04 -30.35 -20.54
C GLU A 314 9.64 -29.16 -19.63
N ARG A 315 10.45 -28.10 -19.55
CA ARG A 315 10.18 -26.88 -18.78
C ARG A 315 9.56 -25.81 -19.67
N ASP A 316 8.51 -25.14 -19.19
CA ASP A 316 7.93 -23.95 -19.83
C ASP A 316 8.38 -22.68 -19.11
N TYR A 317 9.33 -21.97 -19.68
CA TYR A 317 9.76 -20.63 -19.26
C TYR A 317 8.78 -19.59 -19.80
N TYR A 318 7.55 -19.63 -19.32
CA TYR A 318 6.40 -18.95 -19.89
C TYR A 318 6.53 -17.42 -19.94
N LEU A 319 7.23 -16.77 -18.98
CA LEU A 319 7.48 -15.34 -19.04
C LEU A 319 8.44 -14.95 -20.17
N GLU A 320 9.52 -15.69 -20.33
CA GLU A 320 10.49 -15.47 -21.41
C GLU A 320 9.85 -15.71 -22.78
N ARG A 321 9.00 -16.73 -22.89
CA ARG A 321 8.31 -17.09 -24.14
C ARG A 321 7.23 -16.07 -24.53
N ARG A 322 6.43 -15.57 -23.55
CA ARG A 322 5.31 -14.67 -23.81
C ARG A 322 5.71 -13.21 -23.90
N TYR A 323 6.74 -12.81 -23.18
CA TYR A 323 7.19 -11.43 -23.01
C TYR A 323 8.70 -11.28 -23.26
N PRO A 324 9.19 -11.54 -24.47
CA PRO A 324 10.63 -11.63 -24.75
C PRO A 324 11.40 -10.34 -24.48
N SER A 325 10.75 -9.17 -24.53
CA SER A 325 11.39 -7.87 -24.26
C SER A 325 11.78 -7.68 -22.80
N PHE A 326 11.06 -8.30 -21.86
CA PHE A 326 11.28 -8.16 -20.41
C PHE A 326 11.56 -9.51 -19.73
N GLY A 327 11.08 -10.62 -20.27
CA GLY A 327 11.24 -11.96 -19.72
C GLY A 327 10.81 -12.02 -18.25
N ASN A 328 11.71 -12.50 -17.40
CA ASN A 328 11.48 -12.63 -15.96
C ASN A 328 11.30 -11.27 -15.25
N LEU A 329 11.68 -10.15 -15.87
CA LEU A 329 11.50 -8.79 -15.35
C LEU A 329 10.17 -8.13 -15.76
N SER A 330 9.25 -8.89 -16.34
CA SER A 330 7.88 -8.42 -16.63
C SER A 330 7.24 -7.76 -15.41
N PRO A 331 6.44 -6.69 -15.60
CA PRO A 331 5.74 -6.01 -14.51
C PRO A 331 4.91 -6.94 -13.63
N ARG A 332 4.64 -6.50 -12.40
CA ARG A 332 4.00 -7.32 -11.36
C ARG A 332 2.63 -7.84 -11.76
N ASP A 333 1.81 -7.00 -12.37
CA ASP A 333 0.46 -7.34 -12.83
C ASP A 333 0.49 -8.47 -13.88
N ILE A 334 1.43 -8.38 -14.82
CA ILE A 334 1.64 -9.37 -15.88
C ILE A 334 2.21 -10.68 -15.31
N ALA A 335 3.30 -10.60 -14.56
CA ALA A 335 3.94 -11.79 -14.00
C ALA A 335 3.03 -12.54 -13.03
N SER A 336 2.22 -11.83 -12.23
CA SER A 336 1.26 -12.43 -11.31
C SER A 336 0.12 -13.15 -12.04
N ARG A 337 -0.47 -12.49 -13.06
CA ARG A 337 -1.52 -13.12 -13.88
C ARG A 337 -1.01 -14.38 -14.58
N ALA A 338 0.16 -14.28 -15.20
CA ALA A 338 0.73 -15.41 -15.93
C ALA A 338 1.02 -16.61 -15.00
N ALA A 339 1.51 -16.37 -13.78
CA ALA A 339 1.74 -17.42 -12.79
C ALA A 339 0.41 -18.07 -12.34
N LYS A 340 -0.60 -17.25 -12.00
CA LYS A 340 -1.92 -17.78 -11.62
C LYS A 340 -2.56 -18.58 -12.74
N GLU A 341 -2.52 -18.07 -13.96
CA GLU A 341 -3.05 -18.77 -15.15
C GLU A 341 -2.42 -20.15 -15.32
N ARG A 342 -1.09 -20.27 -15.16
CA ARG A 342 -0.40 -21.57 -15.21
C ARG A 342 -0.88 -22.52 -14.12
N CYS A 343 -1.03 -22.04 -12.90
CA CYS A 343 -1.52 -22.85 -11.78
C CYS A 343 -2.98 -23.28 -12.01
N ASP A 344 -3.87 -22.37 -12.38
CA ASP A 344 -5.28 -22.65 -12.65
C ASP A 344 -5.46 -23.63 -13.83
N ALA A 345 -4.57 -23.57 -14.82
CA ALA A 345 -4.56 -24.51 -15.94
C ALA A 345 -3.99 -25.90 -15.58
N GLY A 346 -3.55 -26.13 -14.33
CA GLY A 346 -3.07 -27.40 -13.81
C GLY A 346 -1.57 -27.67 -14.01
N TYR A 347 -0.78 -26.64 -14.30
CA TYR A 347 0.69 -26.74 -14.39
C TYR A 347 1.41 -26.32 -13.11
N GLY A 348 0.66 -25.89 -12.09
CA GLY A 348 1.22 -25.49 -10.83
C GLY A 348 1.98 -26.59 -10.10
N VAL A 349 2.98 -26.19 -9.32
CA VAL A 349 3.86 -27.08 -8.57
C VAL A 349 3.63 -26.98 -7.07
N GLY A 350 4.23 -27.90 -6.32
CA GLY A 350 4.07 -28.00 -4.88
C GLY A 350 2.81 -28.79 -4.45
N PRO A 351 2.64 -29.03 -3.14
CA PRO A 351 1.60 -29.94 -2.62
C PRO A 351 0.16 -29.53 -3.00
N MET A 352 -0.09 -28.24 -3.16
CA MET A 352 -1.40 -27.70 -3.51
C MET A 352 -1.54 -27.32 -4.99
N GLY A 353 -0.48 -27.49 -5.80
CA GLY A 353 -0.47 -27.00 -7.18
C GLY A 353 -0.51 -25.47 -7.30
N LEU A 354 -0.28 -24.75 -6.21
CA LEU A 354 -0.30 -23.30 -6.12
C LEU A 354 1.12 -22.76 -6.00
N GLY A 355 1.92 -22.96 -7.04
CA GLY A 355 3.29 -22.47 -7.12
C GLY A 355 3.86 -22.56 -8.53
N VAL A 356 4.85 -21.75 -8.80
CA VAL A 356 5.73 -21.84 -9.96
C VAL A 356 7.19 -21.87 -9.46
N TYR A 357 8.10 -22.44 -10.24
CA TYR A 357 9.51 -22.46 -9.87
C TYR A 357 10.20 -21.15 -10.19
N LEU A 358 11.09 -20.71 -9.30
CA LEU A 358 12.08 -19.66 -9.50
C LEU A 358 13.47 -20.30 -9.33
N ASP A 359 14.18 -20.50 -10.43
CA ASP A 359 15.34 -21.36 -10.57
C ASP A 359 16.64 -20.56 -10.75
N PHE A 360 17.59 -20.78 -9.87
CA PHE A 360 18.91 -20.15 -9.90
C PHE A 360 20.02 -21.04 -10.49
N SER A 361 19.71 -22.24 -10.94
CA SER A 361 20.73 -23.18 -11.42
C SER A 361 21.62 -22.62 -12.55
N ASP A 362 20.99 -21.92 -13.51
CA ASP A 362 21.74 -21.27 -14.60
C ASP A 362 22.60 -20.10 -14.12
N ALA A 363 22.07 -19.28 -13.22
CA ALA A 363 22.80 -18.16 -12.64
C ALA A 363 23.99 -18.63 -11.80
N ILE A 364 23.82 -19.70 -11.02
CA ILE A 364 24.92 -20.30 -10.24
C ILE A 364 26.00 -20.88 -11.15
N LYS A 365 25.64 -21.57 -12.24
CA LYS A 365 26.59 -22.07 -13.23
C LYS A 365 27.38 -20.95 -13.92
N ARG A 366 26.69 -19.86 -14.27
CA ARG A 366 27.29 -18.74 -15.02
C ARG A 366 28.12 -17.79 -14.15
N LEU A 367 27.65 -17.47 -12.94
CA LEU A 367 28.24 -16.44 -12.08
C LEU A 367 29.04 -17.02 -10.91
N GLY A 368 28.83 -18.28 -10.58
CA GLY A 368 29.37 -18.94 -9.39
C GLY A 368 28.51 -18.71 -8.14
N ARG A 369 28.55 -19.70 -7.23
CA ARG A 369 27.79 -19.68 -5.96
C ARG A 369 28.12 -18.44 -5.13
N SER A 370 29.36 -18.07 -4.97
CA SER A 370 29.78 -16.92 -4.17
C SER A 370 29.21 -15.58 -4.66
N ALA A 371 29.06 -15.42 -5.99
CA ALA A 371 28.43 -14.21 -6.55
C ALA A 371 26.93 -14.15 -6.25
N ILE A 372 26.23 -15.28 -6.31
CA ILE A 372 24.81 -15.39 -5.96
C ILE A 372 24.60 -15.18 -4.45
N GLU A 373 25.46 -15.76 -3.63
CA GLU A 373 25.45 -15.57 -2.18
C GLU A 373 25.65 -14.09 -1.79
N ALA A 374 26.61 -13.41 -2.41
CA ALA A 374 26.84 -11.99 -2.19
C ALA A 374 25.63 -11.10 -2.56
N ARG A 375 24.82 -11.53 -3.53
CA ARG A 375 23.61 -10.81 -3.97
C ARG A 375 22.36 -11.16 -3.17
N TYR A 376 22.14 -12.43 -2.87
CA TYR A 376 20.86 -12.97 -2.41
C TYR A 376 20.95 -13.88 -1.18
N GLY A 377 22.14 -14.10 -0.60
CA GLY A 377 22.35 -15.08 0.47
C GLY A 377 21.34 -14.97 1.61
N ASN A 378 21.14 -13.76 2.13
CA ASN A 378 20.17 -13.52 3.20
C ASN A 378 18.70 -13.80 2.80
N LEU A 379 18.36 -13.70 1.51
CA LEU A 379 17.03 -14.06 1.00
C LEU A 379 16.89 -15.58 0.87
N PHE A 380 17.96 -16.25 0.48
CA PHE A 380 18.02 -17.71 0.40
C PHE A 380 17.92 -18.32 1.79
N ASP A 381 18.67 -17.79 2.77
CA ASP A 381 18.59 -18.22 4.17
C ASP A 381 17.17 -18.05 4.74
N MET A 382 16.52 -16.91 4.41
CA MET A 382 15.13 -16.66 4.83
C MET A 382 14.16 -17.67 4.21
N TYR A 383 14.32 -17.98 2.91
CA TYR A 383 13.49 -18.96 2.23
C TYR A 383 13.69 -20.36 2.83
N GLU A 384 14.94 -20.79 3.03
CA GLU A 384 15.30 -22.07 3.59
C GLU A 384 14.75 -22.22 5.02
N ASN A 385 14.89 -21.20 5.86
CA ASN A 385 14.34 -21.20 7.22
C ASN A 385 12.81 -21.35 7.26
N ILE A 386 12.09 -20.90 6.24
CA ILE A 386 10.62 -20.96 6.18
C ILE A 386 10.16 -22.26 5.51
N SER A 387 10.79 -22.65 4.41
CA SER A 387 10.35 -23.76 3.56
C SER A 387 11.06 -25.09 3.83
N GLY A 388 12.24 -25.06 4.46
CA GLY A 388 13.14 -26.20 4.60
C GLY A 388 13.86 -26.61 3.30
N GLU A 389 13.78 -25.78 2.25
CA GLU A 389 14.38 -26.05 0.94
C GLU A 389 15.55 -25.11 0.68
N ASN A 390 16.71 -25.65 0.27
CA ASN A 390 17.90 -24.87 -0.02
C ASN A 390 17.89 -24.35 -1.47
N PRO A 391 17.75 -23.02 -1.71
CA PRO A 391 17.68 -22.46 -3.06
C PRO A 391 18.95 -22.62 -3.91
N TYR A 392 20.08 -22.97 -3.32
CA TYR A 392 21.30 -23.31 -4.08
C TYR A 392 21.23 -24.70 -4.73
N GLU A 393 20.32 -25.57 -4.25
CA GLU A 393 20.23 -26.97 -4.66
C GLU A 393 18.94 -27.27 -5.43
N VAL A 394 17.83 -26.62 -5.01
CA VAL A 394 16.51 -26.81 -5.60
C VAL A 394 15.86 -25.45 -5.92
N PRO A 395 15.08 -25.34 -7.00
CA PRO A 395 14.33 -24.11 -7.31
C PRO A 395 13.38 -23.72 -6.18
N MET A 396 13.29 -22.41 -5.90
CA MET A 396 12.28 -21.87 -5.01
C MET A 396 10.89 -22.09 -5.60
N ARG A 397 9.89 -22.26 -4.74
CA ARG A 397 8.49 -22.18 -5.12
C ARG A 397 7.96 -20.79 -4.78
N ILE A 398 7.34 -20.12 -5.73
CA ILE A 398 6.74 -18.80 -5.57
C ILE A 398 5.31 -18.80 -6.07
N TYR A 399 4.46 -17.92 -5.50
CA TYR A 399 3.08 -17.71 -5.92
C TYR A 399 2.67 -16.26 -5.72
N PRO A 400 1.73 -15.73 -6.53
CA PRO A 400 1.23 -14.38 -6.36
C PRO A 400 0.50 -14.16 -5.04
N ALA A 401 0.69 -12.98 -4.44
CA ALA A 401 0.04 -12.59 -3.18
C ALA A 401 -0.40 -11.13 -3.18
N PRO A 402 -1.55 -10.78 -2.58
CA PRO A 402 -1.93 -9.39 -2.33
C PRO A 402 -0.84 -8.66 -1.55
N HIS A 403 -0.44 -7.47 -2.03
CA HIS A 403 0.76 -6.83 -1.51
C HIS A 403 0.62 -5.32 -1.29
N TYR A 404 0.05 -4.59 -2.24
CA TYR A 404 -0.03 -3.13 -2.21
C TYR A 404 -1.39 -2.65 -2.72
N THR A 405 -1.83 -1.50 -2.24
CA THR A 405 -3.08 -0.89 -2.69
C THR A 405 -2.80 0.49 -3.29
N MET A 406 -3.21 0.71 -4.54
CA MET A 406 -3.10 2.01 -5.20
C MET A 406 -4.34 2.86 -4.93
N GLY A 407 -5.47 2.26 -4.58
CA GLY A 407 -6.63 2.96 -4.04
C GLY A 407 -6.40 3.45 -2.61
N GLY A 408 -7.25 4.33 -2.13
CA GLY A 408 -7.18 4.90 -0.79
C GLY A 408 -7.99 6.19 -0.66
N LEU A 409 -7.79 6.94 0.39
CA LEU A 409 -8.44 8.24 0.53
C LEU A 409 -8.02 9.18 -0.61
N TRP A 410 -9.01 9.83 -1.21
CA TRP A 410 -8.74 10.91 -2.16
C TRP A 410 -8.05 12.07 -1.44
N VAL A 411 -7.01 12.62 -2.04
CA VAL A 411 -6.31 13.80 -1.55
C VAL A 411 -6.06 14.79 -2.68
N ASP A 412 -6.02 16.07 -2.34
CA ASP A 412 -5.59 17.13 -3.25
C ASP A 412 -4.04 17.18 -3.38
N TYR A 413 -3.53 18.18 -4.09
CA TYR A 413 -2.07 18.37 -4.25
C TYR A 413 -1.34 18.65 -2.93
N ASN A 414 -2.07 19.06 -1.89
CA ASN A 414 -1.56 19.28 -0.53
C ASN A 414 -1.60 18.03 0.36
N LEU A 415 -2.02 16.88 -0.16
CA LEU A 415 -2.30 15.65 0.59
C LEU A 415 -3.44 15.80 1.61
N MET A 416 -4.31 16.80 1.45
CA MET A 416 -5.51 16.99 2.26
C MET A 416 -6.68 16.26 1.61
N THR A 417 -7.47 15.54 2.43
CA THR A 417 -8.69 14.85 1.99
C THR A 417 -9.82 15.85 1.69
N THR A 418 -10.98 15.35 1.31
CA THR A 418 -12.19 16.20 1.19
C THR A 418 -12.71 16.73 2.53
N ILE A 419 -12.19 16.24 3.66
CA ILE A 419 -12.44 16.80 4.99
C ILE A 419 -11.29 17.74 5.35
N PRO A 420 -11.51 19.05 5.47
CA PRO A 420 -10.48 19.99 5.87
C PRO A 420 -9.83 19.59 7.20
N GLY A 421 -8.51 19.74 7.29
CA GLY A 421 -7.73 19.36 8.47
C GLY A 421 -7.41 17.88 8.60
N LEU A 422 -7.92 17.04 7.69
CA LEU A 422 -7.58 15.63 7.57
C LEU A 422 -6.69 15.40 6.35
N PHE A 423 -5.48 14.90 6.58
CA PHE A 423 -4.49 14.57 5.57
C PHE A 423 -4.28 13.06 5.50
N ALA A 424 -3.88 12.55 4.36
CA ALA A 424 -3.50 11.15 4.19
C ALA A 424 -2.18 11.04 3.45
N ALA A 425 -1.26 10.22 3.98
CA ALA A 425 0.10 10.08 3.46
C ALA A 425 0.46 8.62 3.19
N GLY A 426 1.34 8.41 2.21
CA GLY A 426 1.77 7.07 1.79
C GLY A 426 0.61 6.25 1.24
N GLU A 427 0.63 4.95 1.51
CA GLU A 427 -0.36 4.00 0.98
C GLU A 427 -1.79 4.18 1.53
N ALA A 428 -2.01 5.07 2.51
CA ALA A 428 -3.35 5.41 3.00
C ALA A 428 -4.13 6.33 2.04
N ASN A 429 -3.44 7.06 1.17
CA ASN A 429 -4.06 7.83 0.09
C ASN A 429 -4.07 7.03 -1.23
N PHE A 430 -4.82 7.52 -2.23
CA PHE A 430 -5.01 6.83 -3.51
C PHE A 430 -3.77 6.87 -4.44
N SER A 431 -2.68 7.29 -3.93
CA SER A 431 -1.32 7.26 -4.45
C SER A 431 -1.08 7.89 -5.84
N ASP A 432 0.17 8.12 -6.14
CA ASP A 432 0.64 8.65 -7.42
C ASP A 432 1.05 7.53 -8.41
N HIS A 433 0.50 6.31 -8.25
CA HIS A 433 0.91 5.13 -9.01
C HIS A 433 -0.11 4.66 -10.05
N GLY A 434 -1.29 5.30 -10.12
CA GLY A 434 -2.34 4.89 -11.04
C GLY A 434 -2.87 3.50 -10.75
N ALA A 435 -3.09 2.70 -11.80
CA ALA A 435 -3.68 1.37 -11.70
C ALA A 435 -2.65 0.26 -11.40
N ASN A 436 -1.36 0.54 -11.49
CA ASN A 436 -0.28 -0.39 -11.17
C ASN A 436 0.98 0.36 -10.74
N ARG A 437 1.59 -0.06 -9.63
CA ARG A 437 2.78 0.55 -9.07
C ARG A 437 4.04 -0.13 -9.61
N LEU A 438 5.01 0.66 -10.04
CA LEU A 438 6.35 0.16 -10.35
C LEU A 438 7.04 -0.37 -9.08
N GLY A 439 7.82 -1.42 -9.22
CA GLY A 439 8.65 -1.92 -8.13
C GLY A 439 9.50 -0.81 -7.51
N ALA A 440 9.78 -0.89 -6.20
CA ALA A 440 10.61 0.06 -5.45
C ALA A 440 10.07 1.51 -5.33
N SER A 441 8.79 1.78 -5.65
CA SER A 441 8.22 3.14 -5.60
C SER A 441 7.39 3.43 -4.35
N ALA A 442 6.91 2.43 -3.60
CA ALA A 442 6.08 2.66 -2.41
C ALA A 442 6.82 3.39 -1.29
N LEU A 443 8.05 2.98 -1.02
CA LEU A 443 8.89 3.62 0.00
C LEU A 443 9.25 5.06 -0.38
N MET A 444 9.48 5.30 -1.67
CA MET A 444 9.71 6.62 -2.24
C MET A 444 8.53 7.55 -1.95
N GLN A 445 7.28 7.12 -2.21
CA GLN A 445 6.09 7.92 -1.94
C GLN A 445 5.94 8.24 -0.45
N GLY A 446 6.07 7.25 0.43
CA GLY A 446 5.92 7.48 1.87
C GLY A 446 6.91 8.52 2.41
N LEU A 447 8.16 8.49 1.97
CA LEU A 447 9.18 9.45 2.37
C LEU A 447 9.01 10.82 1.69
N ALA A 448 8.54 10.87 0.42
CA ALA A 448 8.19 12.11 -0.24
C ALA A 448 7.08 12.85 0.52
N ASP A 449 5.99 12.15 0.82
CA ASP A 449 4.85 12.70 1.52
C ASP A 449 5.26 13.23 2.92
N GLY A 450 5.98 12.41 3.69
CA GLY A 450 6.32 12.74 5.07
C GLY A 450 7.41 13.79 5.24
N TYR A 451 8.50 13.71 4.47
CA TYR A 451 9.63 14.65 4.62
C TYR A 451 9.51 15.91 3.77
N PHE A 452 8.89 15.83 2.58
CA PHE A 452 9.03 16.89 1.58
C PHE A 452 7.72 17.57 1.19
N VAL A 453 6.55 16.95 1.41
CA VAL A 453 5.26 17.54 1.05
C VAL A 453 4.53 18.06 2.28
N LEU A 454 4.17 17.20 3.23
CA LEU A 454 3.39 17.56 4.42
C LEU A 454 4.00 18.68 5.27
N PRO A 455 5.33 18.79 5.45
CA PRO A 455 5.90 19.91 6.21
C PRO A 455 5.54 21.28 5.68
N TYR A 456 5.31 21.41 4.37
CA TYR A 456 4.83 22.64 3.74
C TYR A 456 3.31 22.75 3.78
N THR A 457 2.61 21.74 3.32
CA THR A 457 1.17 21.80 3.07
C THR A 457 0.33 21.82 4.34
N ILE A 458 0.78 21.15 5.40
CA ILE A 458 0.11 21.26 6.70
C ILE A 458 0.34 22.65 7.34
N GLY A 459 1.51 23.23 7.11
CA GLY A 459 1.81 24.59 7.56
C GLY A 459 0.93 25.64 6.89
N ASP A 460 0.62 25.44 5.60
CA ASP A 460 -0.30 26.30 4.84
C ASP A 460 -1.73 26.23 5.44
N TYR A 461 -2.23 25.02 5.67
CA TYR A 461 -3.54 24.84 6.30
C TYR A 461 -3.59 25.48 7.70
N LEU A 462 -2.60 25.20 8.54
CA LEU A 462 -2.57 25.70 9.91
C LEU A 462 -2.40 27.22 9.98
N ALA A 463 -1.78 27.86 9.00
CA ALA A 463 -1.68 29.33 8.94
C ALA A 463 -3.06 30.02 8.82
N GLY A 464 -4.07 29.31 8.32
CA GLY A 464 -5.46 29.77 8.23
C GLY A 464 -6.35 29.35 9.41
N VAL A 465 -5.82 28.61 10.38
CA VAL A 465 -6.60 28.02 11.49
C VAL A 465 -6.19 28.64 12.82
N LYS A 466 -7.17 28.92 13.67
CA LYS A 466 -6.89 29.34 15.07
C LYS A 466 -6.46 28.13 15.90
N PRO A 467 -5.29 28.19 16.57
CA PRO A 467 -4.79 27.07 17.36
C PRO A 467 -5.69 26.80 18.58
N GLY A 468 -5.84 25.51 18.92
CA GLY A 468 -6.60 25.09 20.11
C GLY A 468 -8.11 25.38 20.01
N GLY A 469 -8.69 25.38 18.80
CA GLY A 469 -10.07 25.79 18.55
C GLY A 469 -11.17 24.89 19.11
N LEU A 470 -10.85 23.70 19.66
CA LEU A 470 -11.83 22.77 20.23
C LEU A 470 -11.45 22.36 21.65
N SER A 471 -12.40 22.46 22.59
CA SER A 471 -12.22 21.95 23.95
C SER A 471 -12.38 20.43 23.99
N ALA A 472 -11.62 19.76 24.86
CA ALA A 472 -11.79 18.32 25.11
C ALA A 472 -13.18 17.96 25.68
N ASP A 473 -13.87 18.91 26.30
CA ASP A 473 -15.23 18.73 26.84
C ASP A 473 -16.34 19.10 25.85
N ALA A 474 -16.00 19.47 24.62
CA ALA A 474 -16.97 19.86 23.61
C ALA A 474 -17.97 18.72 23.29
N PRO A 475 -19.23 19.06 22.94
CA PRO A 475 -20.25 18.05 22.62
C PRO A 475 -19.84 17.08 21.52
N GLU A 476 -19.14 17.56 20.52
CA GLU A 476 -18.65 16.76 19.39
C GLU A 476 -17.62 15.70 19.81
N VAL A 477 -16.78 16.04 20.80
CA VAL A 477 -15.78 15.10 21.37
C VAL A 477 -16.51 13.99 22.12
N LYS A 478 -17.47 14.35 22.98
CA LYS A 478 -18.29 13.39 23.73
C LYS A 478 -19.14 12.52 22.81
N ALA A 479 -19.70 13.08 21.76
CA ALA A 479 -20.47 12.33 20.77
C ALA A 479 -19.60 11.32 20.01
N ALA A 480 -18.37 11.68 19.65
CA ALA A 480 -17.43 10.77 19.02
C ALA A 480 -17.02 9.62 19.95
N GLU A 481 -16.73 9.93 21.21
CA GLU A 481 -16.43 8.92 22.24
C GLU A 481 -17.61 7.96 22.44
N SER A 482 -18.85 8.49 22.53
CA SER A 482 -20.07 7.69 22.66
C SER A 482 -20.25 6.70 21.52
N ARG A 483 -20.06 7.14 20.27
CA ARG A 483 -20.15 6.25 19.10
C ARG A 483 -19.16 5.08 19.18
N VAL A 484 -17.95 5.32 19.69
CA VAL A 484 -16.95 4.25 19.86
C VAL A 484 -17.38 3.29 20.96
N HIS A 485 -17.86 3.78 22.10
CA HIS A 485 -18.40 2.93 23.17
C HIS A 485 -19.59 2.09 22.70
N GLU A 486 -20.53 2.68 21.99
CA GLU A 486 -21.69 1.99 21.42
C GLU A 486 -21.26 0.86 20.47
N ARG A 487 -20.28 1.13 19.59
CA ARG A 487 -19.73 0.15 18.67
C ARG A 487 -19.02 -1.01 19.40
N VAL A 488 -18.20 -0.70 20.39
CA VAL A 488 -17.52 -1.70 21.23
C VAL A 488 -18.54 -2.58 21.97
N ASN A 489 -19.55 -1.96 22.59
CA ASN A 489 -20.60 -2.68 23.29
C ASN A 489 -21.42 -3.57 22.34
N LYS A 490 -21.68 -3.10 21.12
CA LYS A 490 -22.36 -3.90 20.08
C LYS A 490 -21.57 -5.17 19.75
N PHE A 491 -20.24 -5.07 19.57
CA PHE A 491 -19.40 -6.27 19.36
C PHE A 491 -19.45 -7.23 20.55
N LEU A 492 -19.27 -6.72 21.77
CA LEU A 492 -19.27 -7.53 22.98
C LEU A 492 -20.63 -8.19 23.27
N SER A 493 -21.72 -7.66 22.70
CA SER A 493 -23.05 -8.27 22.79
C SER A 493 -23.26 -9.48 21.89
N LEU A 494 -22.37 -9.69 20.90
CA LEU A 494 -22.45 -10.84 19.99
C LEU A 494 -22.07 -12.13 20.71
N LYS A 495 -23.01 -13.09 20.77
CA LYS A 495 -22.87 -14.38 21.47
C LYS A 495 -23.15 -15.55 20.53
N GLY A 496 -22.74 -15.42 19.29
CA GLY A 496 -22.87 -16.47 18.29
C GLY A 496 -21.93 -17.66 18.52
N THR A 497 -21.80 -18.48 17.50
CA THR A 497 -21.06 -19.76 17.57
C THR A 497 -19.77 -19.76 16.76
N LYS A 498 -19.57 -18.78 15.86
CA LYS A 498 -18.44 -18.75 14.94
C LYS A 498 -17.41 -17.69 15.37
N PRO A 499 -16.10 -18.05 15.39
CA PRO A 499 -15.05 -17.08 15.68
C PRO A 499 -14.92 -16.04 14.55
N VAL A 500 -14.41 -14.86 14.87
CA VAL A 500 -14.21 -13.77 13.91
C VAL A 500 -13.32 -14.18 12.73
N ASP A 501 -12.28 -14.95 12.99
CA ASP A 501 -11.36 -15.44 11.95
C ASP A 501 -12.06 -16.32 10.90
N HIS A 502 -13.13 -17.02 11.25
CA HIS A 502 -13.94 -17.78 10.29
C HIS A 502 -14.51 -16.86 9.20
N TYR A 503 -15.09 -15.75 9.62
CA TYR A 503 -15.65 -14.75 8.69
C TYR A 503 -14.62 -14.07 7.84
N HIS A 504 -13.48 -13.71 8.43
CA HIS A 504 -12.39 -13.08 7.68
C HIS A 504 -11.81 -14.03 6.61
N LYS A 505 -11.64 -15.32 6.93
CA LYS A 505 -11.21 -16.34 5.96
C LYS A 505 -12.19 -16.48 4.79
N LEU A 506 -13.49 -16.51 5.07
CA LEU A 506 -14.51 -16.59 4.02
C LEU A 506 -14.52 -15.34 3.14
N LEU A 507 -14.50 -14.16 3.75
CA LEU A 507 -14.41 -12.89 3.02
C LEU A 507 -13.17 -12.84 2.14
N GLY A 508 -12.01 -13.19 2.70
CA GLY A 508 -10.74 -13.19 1.97
C GLY A 508 -10.74 -14.12 0.77
N ARG A 509 -11.38 -15.29 0.89
CA ARG A 509 -11.54 -16.25 -0.22
C ARG A 509 -12.44 -15.68 -1.32
N ILE A 510 -13.60 -15.10 -0.96
CA ILE A 510 -14.48 -14.42 -1.92
C ILE A 510 -13.71 -13.33 -2.68
N MET A 511 -12.99 -12.49 -1.94
CA MET A 511 -12.23 -11.39 -2.53
C MET A 511 -11.11 -11.86 -3.45
N TRP A 512 -10.35 -12.90 -3.04
CA TRP A 512 -9.29 -13.46 -3.86
C TRP A 512 -9.83 -14.06 -5.17
N ASP A 513 -10.92 -14.81 -5.07
CA ASP A 513 -11.49 -15.53 -6.22
C ASP A 513 -12.23 -14.61 -7.21
N LYS A 514 -12.89 -13.55 -6.72
CA LYS A 514 -13.79 -12.71 -7.53
C LYS A 514 -13.33 -11.28 -7.76
N CYS A 515 -12.52 -10.72 -6.86
CA CYS A 515 -11.99 -9.36 -6.94
C CYS A 515 -10.45 -9.30 -6.85
N GLY A 516 -9.78 -10.42 -7.10
CA GLY A 516 -8.32 -10.55 -7.11
C GLY A 516 -7.71 -10.13 -8.46
N MET A 517 -6.99 -11.05 -9.12
CA MET A 517 -6.25 -10.76 -10.36
C MET A 517 -7.09 -10.82 -11.62
N SER A 518 -8.12 -11.66 -11.66
CA SER A 518 -9.05 -11.83 -12.80
C SER A 518 -10.47 -11.65 -12.29
N ARG A 519 -11.23 -10.80 -12.95
CA ARG A 519 -12.55 -10.33 -12.49
C ARG A 519 -13.55 -10.46 -13.64
N SER A 520 -14.79 -10.83 -13.33
CA SER A 520 -15.90 -10.82 -14.28
C SER A 520 -17.12 -10.10 -13.70
N ALA A 521 -18.00 -9.57 -14.54
CA ALA A 521 -19.23 -8.92 -14.10
C ALA A 521 -20.10 -9.88 -13.27
N GLU A 522 -20.23 -11.13 -13.70
CA GLU A 522 -20.96 -12.18 -12.99
C GLU A 522 -20.32 -12.46 -11.63
N GLY A 523 -19.00 -12.67 -11.59
CA GLY A 523 -18.27 -12.96 -10.36
C GLY A 523 -18.32 -11.81 -9.34
N LEU A 524 -18.20 -10.56 -9.79
CA LEU A 524 -18.29 -9.38 -8.94
C LEU A 524 -19.72 -9.18 -8.41
N THR A 525 -20.74 -9.38 -9.22
CA THR A 525 -22.15 -9.30 -8.79
C THR A 525 -22.45 -10.35 -7.73
N TRP A 526 -22.04 -11.59 -7.95
CA TRP A 526 -22.17 -12.68 -6.97
C TRP A 526 -21.41 -12.34 -5.67
N ALA A 527 -20.19 -11.79 -5.79
CA ALA A 527 -19.41 -11.43 -4.60
C ALA A 527 -20.09 -10.35 -3.76
N ILE A 528 -20.68 -9.32 -4.37
CA ILE A 528 -21.41 -8.26 -3.68
C ILE A 528 -22.58 -8.86 -2.86
N GLU A 529 -23.37 -9.72 -3.46
CA GLU A 529 -24.49 -10.39 -2.79
C GLU A 529 -24.00 -11.28 -1.64
N ARG A 530 -22.99 -12.10 -1.90
CA ARG A 530 -22.45 -13.02 -0.89
C ARG A 530 -21.75 -12.29 0.28
N ILE A 531 -21.07 -11.17 0.03
CA ILE A 531 -20.48 -10.32 1.07
C ILE A 531 -21.58 -9.75 1.97
N ARG A 532 -22.71 -9.30 1.41
CA ARG A 532 -23.85 -8.80 2.18
C ARG A 532 -24.43 -9.87 3.09
N GLU A 533 -24.70 -11.05 2.57
CA GLU A 533 -25.20 -12.19 3.34
C GLU A 533 -24.24 -12.56 4.49
N LEU A 534 -22.93 -12.65 4.18
CA LEU A 534 -21.91 -13.01 5.16
C LEU A 534 -21.76 -11.92 6.25
N ARG A 535 -21.94 -10.64 5.89
CA ARG A 535 -21.97 -9.53 6.85
C ARG A 535 -23.17 -9.62 7.79
N GLU A 536 -24.34 -9.96 7.30
CA GLU A 536 -25.53 -10.19 8.12
C GLU A 536 -25.34 -11.36 9.08
N GLU A 537 -24.77 -12.47 8.59
CA GLU A 537 -24.43 -13.63 9.41
C GLU A 537 -23.40 -13.25 10.48
N PHE A 538 -22.37 -12.48 10.15
CA PHE A 538 -21.38 -11.98 11.13
C PHE A 538 -22.07 -11.23 12.29
N TRP A 539 -22.97 -10.31 12.00
CA TRP A 539 -23.66 -9.51 13.03
C TRP A 539 -24.67 -10.31 13.88
N THR A 540 -25.01 -11.51 13.49
CA THR A 540 -25.94 -12.38 14.23
C THR A 540 -25.27 -13.57 14.88
N ASN A 541 -24.18 -14.09 14.32
CA ASN A 541 -23.59 -15.36 14.74
C ASN A 541 -22.09 -15.32 15.07
N ALA A 542 -21.45 -14.14 15.00
CA ALA A 542 -20.07 -14.03 15.47
C ALA A 542 -20.01 -14.17 17.01
N SER A 543 -18.94 -14.80 17.50
CA SER A 543 -18.67 -14.94 18.93
C SER A 543 -17.46 -14.11 19.30
N ILE A 544 -17.65 -13.18 20.23
CA ILE A 544 -16.61 -12.30 20.76
C ILE A 544 -16.59 -12.45 22.27
N GLY A 545 -15.50 -13.02 22.79
CA GLY A 545 -15.27 -13.21 24.20
C GLY A 545 -14.60 -12.01 24.87
N GLY A 546 -14.38 -12.11 26.18
CA GLY A 546 -13.67 -11.11 26.97
C GLY A 546 -14.48 -9.85 27.27
N SER A 547 -13.79 -8.80 27.67
CA SER A 547 -14.36 -7.49 27.99
C SER A 547 -13.76 -6.38 27.13
N GLY A 548 -14.30 -5.18 27.23
CA GLY A 548 -13.77 -3.96 26.61
C GLY A 548 -12.60 -3.33 27.38
N GLU A 549 -12.37 -3.74 28.64
CA GLU A 549 -11.48 -3.08 29.60
C GLU A 549 -10.12 -3.79 29.76
N GLU A 550 -9.76 -4.66 28.82
CA GLU A 550 -8.55 -5.45 28.84
C GLU A 550 -7.98 -5.66 27.44
N LEU A 551 -6.82 -6.36 27.34
CA LEU A 551 -6.32 -6.87 26.07
C LEU A 551 -7.32 -7.87 25.49
N ASN A 552 -8.02 -7.46 24.44
CA ASN A 552 -9.01 -8.28 23.74
C ASN A 552 -8.74 -8.28 22.23
N GLN A 553 -8.01 -9.28 21.76
CA GLN A 553 -7.67 -9.43 20.35
C GLN A 553 -8.87 -9.78 19.48
N GLU A 554 -9.86 -10.53 20.03
CA GLU A 554 -11.08 -10.86 19.27
C GLU A 554 -11.94 -9.62 19.02
N LEU A 555 -11.99 -8.70 19.98
CA LEU A 555 -12.68 -7.41 19.82
C LEU A 555 -11.99 -6.55 18.74
N GLU A 556 -10.66 -6.49 18.73
CA GLU A 556 -9.91 -5.78 17.68
C GLU A 556 -10.17 -6.39 16.30
N LYS A 557 -10.09 -7.71 16.17
CA LYS A 557 -10.39 -8.43 14.93
C LYS A 557 -11.82 -8.19 14.48
N ALA A 558 -12.79 -8.20 15.38
CA ALA A 558 -14.19 -7.95 15.06
C ALA A 558 -14.41 -6.57 14.46
N GLY A 559 -13.80 -5.54 15.04
CA GLY A 559 -13.84 -4.17 14.51
C GLY A 559 -13.30 -4.07 13.10
N ARG A 560 -12.13 -4.65 12.87
CA ARG A 560 -11.45 -4.67 11.58
C ARG A 560 -12.23 -5.47 10.53
N VAL A 561 -12.74 -6.65 10.87
CA VAL A 561 -13.48 -7.52 9.94
C VAL A 561 -14.83 -6.90 9.58
N ALA A 562 -15.53 -6.26 10.51
CA ALA A 562 -16.75 -5.53 10.21
C ALA A 562 -16.51 -4.41 9.17
N ASP A 563 -15.40 -3.68 9.29
CA ASP A 563 -15.03 -2.65 8.32
C ASP A 563 -14.59 -3.25 6.98
N PHE A 564 -13.92 -4.40 6.98
CA PHE A 564 -13.58 -5.11 5.76
C PHE A 564 -14.81 -5.58 4.97
N PHE A 565 -15.89 -6.01 5.60
CA PHE A 565 -17.13 -6.35 4.89
C PHE A 565 -17.68 -5.19 4.08
N GLU A 566 -17.79 -4.02 4.72
CA GLU A 566 -18.31 -2.82 4.06
C GLU A 566 -17.38 -2.36 2.94
N PHE A 567 -16.08 -2.37 3.20
CA PHE A 567 -15.08 -1.95 2.23
C PHE A 567 -14.92 -2.91 1.05
N ALA A 568 -14.98 -4.21 1.29
CA ALA A 568 -14.93 -5.24 0.25
C ALA A 568 -16.10 -5.11 -0.74
N GLU A 569 -17.30 -4.79 -0.22
CA GLU A 569 -18.45 -4.47 -1.06
C GLU A 569 -18.16 -3.28 -1.98
N LEU A 570 -17.60 -2.19 -1.45
CA LEU A 570 -17.22 -1.02 -2.26
C LEU A 570 -16.14 -1.35 -3.30
N MET A 571 -15.14 -2.17 -2.95
CA MET A 571 -14.13 -2.63 -3.91
C MET A 571 -14.77 -3.38 -5.09
N CYS A 572 -15.72 -4.27 -4.81
CA CYS A 572 -16.43 -5.01 -5.87
C CYS A 572 -17.32 -4.08 -6.70
N ILE A 573 -18.00 -3.11 -6.10
CA ILE A 573 -18.80 -2.10 -6.80
C ILE A 573 -17.92 -1.26 -7.72
N ASP A 574 -16.79 -0.79 -7.26
CA ASP A 574 -15.83 -0.01 -8.07
C ASP A 574 -15.29 -0.82 -9.25
N ALA A 575 -14.91 -2.08 -8.99
CA ALA A 575 -14.44 -2.99 -10.03
C ALA A 575 -15.52 -3.30 -11.09
N LEU A 576 -16.77 -3.47 -10.65
CA LEU A 576 -17.91 -3.72 -11.54
C LEU A 576 -18.23 -2.48 -12.39
N ASN A 577 -18.13 -1.28 -11.82
CA ASN A 577 -18.36 -0.02 -12.52
C ASN A 577 -17.31 0.30 -13.59
N ARG A 578 -16.08 -0.19 -13.44
CA ARG A 578 -14.96 0.09 -14.36
C ARG A 578 -14.88 -0.96 -15.47
N ASN A 579 -15.50 -0.66 -16.61
CA ASN A 579 -15.59 -1.56 -17.77
C ASN A 579 -14.37 -1.41 -18.69
N GLU A 580 -13.21 -1.69 -18.16
CA GLU A 580 -11.91 -1.75 -18.83
C GLU A 580 -10.99 -2.71 -18.07
N SER A 581 -9.81 -2.96 -18.63
CA SER A 581 -8.70 -3.56 -17.89
C SER A 581 -7.50 -2.62 -17.91
N CYS A 582 -6.98 -2.29 -16.71
CA CYS A 582 -5.81 -1.46 -16.54
C CYS A 582 -5.05 -1.88 -15.27
N GLY A 583 -3.73 -2.07 -15.37
CA GLY A 583 -2.86 -2.44 -14.26
C GLY A 583 -3.34 -3.65 -13.48
N GLY A 584 -3.56 -3.47 -12.19
CA GLY A 584 -4.07 -4.50 -11.28
C GLY A 584 -5.57 -4.80 -11.43
N HIS A 585 -6.32 -3.95 -12.14
CA HIS A 585 -7.73 -4.18 -12.47
C HIS A 585 -7.85 -4.88 -13.82
N PHE A 586 -8.11 -6.17 -13.82
CA PHE A 586 -8.28 -6.96 -15.02
C PHE A 586 -9.68 -7.59 -15.08
N ARG A 587 -10.45 -7.17 -16.10
CA ARG A 587 -11.79 -7.68 -16.40
C ARG A 587 -11.71 -8.63 -17.59
N GLU A 588 -12.18 -9.87 -17.40
CA GLU A 588 -12.14 -10.92 -18.43
C GLU A 588 -12.88 -10.52 -19.71
N GLU A 589 -13.90 -9.69 -19.59
CA GLU A 589 -14.67 -9.16 -20.73
C GLU A 589 -13.91 -8.06 -21.50
N TYR A 590 -12.87 -7.48 -20.90
CA TYR A 590 -12.12 -6.36 -21.48
C TYR A 590 -10.65 -6.71 -21.64
N GLN A 591 -10.38 -7.63 -22.55
CA GLN A 591 -9.04 -8.04 -22.97
C GLN A 591 -8.90 -8.00 -24.49
N THR A 592 -7.66 -7.98 -24.97
CA THR A 592 -7.34 -8.11 -26.39
C THR A 592 -7.49 -9.57 -26.84
N GLU A 593 -7.44 -9.81 -28.14
CA GLU A 593 -7.45 -11.18 -28.70
C GLU A 593 -6.28 -12.03 -28.16
N ASP A 594 -5.17 -11.40 -27.80
CA ASP A 594 -3.98 -12.03 -27.23
C ASP A 594 -4.08 -12.25 -25.70
N GLY A 595 -5.20 -11.91 -25.07
CA GLY A 595 -5.40 -12.03 -23.62
C GLY A 595 -4.74 -10.94 -22.76
N GLU A 596 -4.33 -9.82 -23.36
CA GLU A 596 -3.77 -8.68 -22.63
C GLU A 596 -4.86 -7.68 -22.18
N ALA A 597 -4.53 -6.82 -21.22
CA ALA A 597 -5.44 -5.81 -20.71
C ALA A 597 -5.86 -4.82 -21.81
N ARG A 598 -7.18 -4.64 -21.98
CA ARG A 598 -7.74 -3.65 -22.91
C ARG A 598 -8.25 -2.44 -22.13
N ARG A 599 -7.46 -1.38 -22.16
CA ARG A 599 -7.80 -0.08 -21.55
C ARG A 599 -8.78 0.70 -22.41
N ASN A 600 -9.66 1.45 -21.79
CA ASN A 600 -10.62 2.33 -22.46
C ASN A 600 -10.42 3.78 -21.96
N ASP A 601 -9.58 4.55 -22.66
CA ASP A 601 -9.26 5.91 -22.28
C ASP A 601 -10.39 6.91 -22.58
N ASN A 602 -11.29 6.59 -23.50
CA ASN A 602 -12.40 7.49 -23.84
C ASN A 602 -13.40 7.63 -22.69
N ASP A 603 -13.72 6.51 -22.01
CA ASP A 603 -14.76 6.48 -21.01
C ASP A 603 -14.23 6.41 -19.56
N TYR A 604 -12.98 5.95 -19.36
CA TYR A 604 -12.44 5.63 -18.03
C TYR A 604 -11.15 6.37 -17.66
N CYS A 605 -10.76 7.42 -18.41
CA CYS A 605 -9.62 8.27 -18.05
C CYS A 605 -9.97 9.21 -16.88
N TYR A 606 -10.27 8.63 -15.71
CA TYR A 606 -10.63 9.36 -14.50
C TYR A 606 -10.25 8.58 -13.23
N SER A 607 -10.10 9.29 -12.12
CA SER A 607 -10.11 8.70 -10.79
C SER A 607 -11.56 8.53 -10.34
N ALA A 608 -11.94 7.30 -9.98
CA ALA A 608 -13.26 7.00 -9.43
C ALA A 608 -13.28 7.33 -7.94
N VAL A 609 -13.96 8.40 -7.56
CA VAL A 609 -14.04 8.84 -6.15
C VAL A 609 -15.42 8.56 -5.59
N TRP A 610 -15.47 7.67 -4.63
CA TRP A 610 -16.69 7.25 -3.98
C TRP A 610 -16.93 8.02 -2.69
N SER A 611 -18.18 8.32 -2.39
CA SER A 611 -18.65 8.86 -1.12
C SER A 611 -19.87 8.11 -0.64
N GLN A 612 -20.10 8.12 0.67
CA GLN A 612 -21.33 7.59 1.23
C GLN A 612 -22.49 8.53 0.94
N ARG A 613 -23.63 8.00 0.54
CA ARG A 613 -24.85 8.80 0.44
C ARG A 613 -25.26 9.33 1.81
N PRO A 614 -25.83 10.55 1.91
CA PRO A 614 -26.19 11.17 3.18
C PRO A 614 -27.17 10.34 4.02
N ASP A 615 -28.04 9.58 3.37
CA ASP A 615 -29.02 8.68 4.02
C ASP A 615 -28.42 7.32 4.43
N GLY A 616 -27.13 7.08 4.14
CA GLY A 616 -26.47 5.82 4.41
C GLY A 616 -26.88 4.66 3.50
N SER A 617 -27.71 4.89 2.48
CA SER A 617 -28.29 3.84 1.62
C SER A 617 -27.33 3.24 0.60
N GLY A 618 -26.09 3.70 0.53
CA GLY A 618 -25.11 3.20 -0.43
C GLY A 618 -24.03 4.23 -0.77
N HIS A 619 -23.47 4.09 -1.97
CA HIS A 619 -22.33 4.84 -2.43
C HIS A 619 -22.67 5.72 -3.63
N GLU A 620 -22.04 6.87 -3.75
CA GLU A 620 -22.17 7.80 -4.86
C GLU A 620 -20.80 7.98 -5.53
N LEU A 621 -20.76 7.88 -6.85
CA LEU A 621 -19.53 8.04 -7.64
C LEU A 621 -19.39 9.49 -8.14
N THR A 622 -18.27 10.10 -7.83
CA THR A 622 -17.79 11.34 -8.47
C THR A 622 -16.57 11.00 -9.33
N LYS A 623 -16.61 11.37 -10.60
CA LYS A 623 -15.49 11.14 -11.53
C LYS A 623 -14.57 12.36 -11.54
N GLU A 624 -13.30 12.18 -11.23
CA GLU A 624 -12.27 13.20 -11.41
C GLU A 624 -11.53 12.94 -12.71
N PRO A 625 -11.73 13.76 -13.76
CA PRO A 625 -11.05 13.57 -15.04
C PRO A 625 -9.53 13.66 -14.91
N LEU A 626 -8.81 12.81 -15.62
CA LEU A 626 -7.36 12.84 -15.72
C LEU A 626 -6.97 13.39 -17.10
N GLU A 627 -6.15 14.44 -17.09
CA GLU A 627 -5.63 15.08 -18.29
C GLU A 627 -4.12 14.86 -18.42
N PHE A 628 -3.68 14.47 -19.61
CA PHE A 628 -2.27 14.25 -19.94
C PHE A 628 -1.82 15.26 -20.99
N LYS A 629 -1.07 16.28 -20.56
CA LYS A 629 -0.56 17.37 -21.41
C LYS A 629 0.92 17.19 -21.74
N ASN A 630 1.65 16.44 -20.91
CA ASN A 630 3.11 16.30 -21.00
C ASN A 630 3.52 14.90 -21.48
N VAL A 631 2.61 13.95 -21.47
CA VAL A 631 2.82 12.58 -21.99
C VAL A 631 1.66 12.20 -22.90
N HIS A 632 1.94 11.35 -23.90
CA HIS A 632 0.91 10.82 -24.77
C HIS A 632 0.42 9.48 -24.26
N LEU A 633 -0.91 9.28 -24.32
CA LEU A 633 -1.53 8.01 -24.02
C LEU A 633 -0.97 6.93 -24.96
N ALA A 634 -0.43 5.88 -24.40
CA ALA A 634 0.14 4.77 -25.14
C ALA A 634 -0.24 3.43 -24.47
N THR A 635 -0.41 2.42 -25.28
CA THR A 635 -0.61 1.06 -24.75
C THR A 635 0.73 0.51 -24.25
N ARG A 636 0.70 -0.17 -23.10
CA ARG A 636 1.87 -0.90 -22.63
C ARG A 636 2.06 -2.13 -23.52
N SER A 637 3.28 -2.37 -23.96
CA SER A 637 3.67 -3.59 -24.66
C SER A 637 4.95 -4.14 -24.07
N TYR A 638 4.98 -5.45 -23.85
CA TYR A 638 6.11 -6.20 -23.30
C TYR A 638 6.50 -7.39 -24.20
N LYS A 639 5.86 -7.48 -25.38
CA LYS A 639 6.14 -8.46 -26.44
C LYS A 639 7.30 -8.06 -27.32
#